data_28169a14c2c218683e0cc5693b7ce450
#
_entry.id   28169a14c2c218683e0cc5693b7ce450
#
_cell.length_a   1.000
_cell.length_b   1.000
_cell.length_c   1.000
_cell.angle_alpha   90.00
_cell.angle_beta   90.00
_cell.angle_gamma   90.00
#
_symmetry.space_group_name_H-M   'P 1'
#
loop_
_entity.id
_entity.type
_entity.pdbx_description
1 polymer ?
#
loop_
_entity_poly.entity_id
_entity_poly.type
_entity_poly.pdbx_seq_one_letter_code
_entity_poly.pdbx_strand_id
1 'polypeptide(L)'
;MYRLVSVVKLGSKRLTPLAFWNSAFFDRTISRHIAAGCANFHVSFLHGNFWPHPLALNKSHFHWTSSTHATNSNRFGDSHNEGDSDAPPSSTPDSTTPPSPPPDSPPDQLALSTQNIPENYPVVPIIAVTGAPLFPKFVKMIEITDAKLMSLLRRKIKLNAPYAGVFLKKSSADQSDVVKSLDELHRIGTFVQIPEWDDLGQKIRMLVIGHRRIQLVRQVDENATSSSDGLTGSLFRNKRNSIVRRAKRVASSFAVHDRGDVSSTTTPDSADSPIDPIHPDNGPLLPSPVLVAETVNVYHDPYELTQEIKALSAEIVKTIRDIIHLNPVYRENVLAMLQAGQRVADNPVYLSDLGAALSGAGDPEELQAVLEEQDIRNRLRLSLNLVKKEFELGRLQHQIGREVEEKVKQQHRRYMLTEQLKVIKRELGLEKDDKDTIVDKFRLRLKDLTVPPAVMEVIDEELNKLSVLDNHSSEFNVTRNYLDWLTTLPWGVTSEEHLDLASARQILDEDHYGMEDVKKRILEFIAVSQLKGTTQGKILCFYGPPGVGKTSIARSIARALNRKYFRFSVGGMSDVSEIKGHRRTYVGAMPGKIIQCLKKTKTENPLILIDEVDKLGRGWQGDPASALLELLDPEQNANFLDHYLDVTVDLSRVLFITTANQLDTIPEPLRDRMEMIEVSGYVEDEKLEIARRYLLPQASDQCGLTTDRMIIDSAALVRLIKQYCRESGVRNLQKHIEKIVRKVAYQLVNVEKEPPIHVTSENMNSYVGHPVWITDRLYERDTPPGVVMGLAWTSMGGSVLYVECTSKAPFPEHPTESETPPGTSSDSEESEPSAVRKGSLQLTGSLGNVMKESVAIAHTFAGLFAFSGAPCPFADGTIKNMLNADEAKSAGEFLRHAELHLHVPQGATPKDGPSAGITMVTALLSLACNKPVRPDLAMTGEVSLTGKVLQVGGIKEKVLAAKRGGLTCIILPETNRKDFDDLPEFIREKLEVHFVNHYNEVFPVAFP
;
A
#
# COMPACT_ATOMS: atom_id res chain seq x y z
N MET A 1 71.40 25.06 -10.08
CA MET A 1 72.23 26.24 -9.77
C MET A 1 71.58 26.99 -8.67
N TYR A 2 72.20 26.93 -7.51
CA TYR A 2 72.53 27.96 -6.54
C TYR A 2 71.28 28.59 -5.86
N ARG A 3 71.12 28.25 -4.57
CA ARG A 3 71.74 28.85 -3.33
C ARG A 3 71.04 30.12 -2.94
N LEU A 4 70.71 30.47 -1.73
CA LEU A 4 71.11 30.20 -0.35
C LEU A 4 70.26 31.08 0.54
N VAL A 5 69.69 30.58 1.65
CA VAL A 5 70.16 30.80 3.02
C VAL A 5 69.95 32.22 3.62
N SER A 6 69.19 32.36 4.65
CA SER A 6 69.62 32.43 6.09
C SER A 6 68.45 32.94 6.94
N VAL A 7 68.06 32.25 7.96
CA VAL A 7 68.53 32.30 9.35
C VAL A 7 68.51 33.68 9.97
N VAL A 8 67.68 33.90 10.99
CA VAL A 8 68.06 34.34 12.30
C VAL A 8 67.02 34.08 13.37
N LYS A 9 67.52 33.40 14.40
CA LYS A 9 66.97 33.08 15.72
C LYS A 9 66.91 34.32 16.61
N LEU A 10 66.24 34.11 17.77
CA LEU A 10 66.30 34.72 19.11
C LEU A 10 65.02 35.50 19.42
N GLY A 11 64.38 35.36 20.54
CA GLY A 11 64.83 34.77 21.80
C GLY A 11 63.68 34.72 22.79
N SER A 12 63.83 33.77 23.61
CA SER A 12 63.13 33.51 24.85
C SER A 12 62.84 34.67 25.74
N LYS A 13 61.71 34.68 26.44
CA LYS A 13 61.69 34.79 27.91
C LYS A 13 60.33 34.45 28.50
N ARG A 14 60.44 33.53 29.44
CA ARG A 14 59.46 33.09 30.46
C ARG A 14 58.93 34.34 31.26
N LEU A 15 57.66 34.15 31.75
CA LEU A 15 57.33 34.39 33.16
C LEU A 15 55.90 33.97 33.44
N THR A 16 55.76 32.94 34.25
CA THR A 16 54.66 32.56 35.12
C THR A 16 54.60 33.47 36.34
N PRO A 17 53.72 33.25 37.31
CA PRO A 17 52.25 33.17 37.44
C PRO A 17 51.75 34.10 38.57
N LEU A 18 50.43 34.19 38.81
CA LEU A 18 49.84 34.58 40.12
C LEU A 18 48.33 34.75 39.86
N ALA A 19 47.51 33.91 40.32
CA ALA A 19 47.08 33.58 41.69
C ALA A 19 45.81 34.38 42.09
N PHE A 20 44.80 33.58 42.42
CA PHE A 20 43.77 33.81 43.44
C PHE A 20 42.75 34.97 43.26
N TRP A 21 41.43 34.60 43.18
CA TRP A 21 40.48 34.83 44.29
C TRP A 21 39.13 34.21 43.89
N ASN A 22 38.75 33.13 44.57
CA ASN A 22 37.57 32.88 45.40
C ASN A 22 36.43 33.86 45.27
N SER A 23 35.28 33.35 44.92
CA SER A 23 34.09 33.42 45.76
C SER A 23 33.06 32.39 45.38
N ALA A 24 33.00 31.37 46.21
CA ALA A 24 31.80 30.64 46.53
C ALA A 24 30.73 31.63 47.01
N PHE A 25 29.56 31.61 46.40
CA PHE A 25 28.26 31.91 46.98
C PHE A 25 27.22 31.83 45.85
N PHE A 26 26.57 30.73 45.75
CA PHE A 26 25.16 30.51 45.35
C PHE A 26 24.94 29.03 45.10
N ASP A 27 24.97 28.33 46.22
CA ASP A 27 24.34 26.99 46.26
C ASP A 27 23.31 27.04 47.41
N ARG A 28 22.18 26.45 47.20
CA ARG A 28 21.05 26.31 48.12
C ARG A 28 19.96 27.38 48.11
N THR A 29 19.09 27.26 47.11
CA THR A 29 17.63 27.44 47.36
C THR A 29 16.87 27.19 46.05
N ILE A 30 16.63 25.98 45.68
CA ILE A 30 15.49 25.45 44.87
C ILE A 30 15.58 23.91 44.91
N SER A 31 15.36 23.38 46.10
CA SER A 31 15.10 21.95 46.29
C SER A 31 14.25 21.72 47.56
N ARG A 32 13.13 22.39 47.62
CA ARG A 32 12.08 22.09 48.62
C ARG A 32 10.81 22.86 48.20
N HIS A 33 10.07 22.33 47.21
CA HIS A 33 8.63 22.58 47.03
C HIS A 33 8.13 21.78 45.81
N ILE A 34 8.21 20.45 45.90
CA ILE A 34 7.29 19.53 45.19
C ILE A 34 7.27 18.25 46.05
N ALA A 35 6.60 18.33 47.16
CA ALA A 35 6.12 17.19 47.94
C ALA A 35 5.02 17.67 48.89
N ALA A 36 3.89 18.04 48.37
CA ALA A 36 2.60 18.10 49.09
C ALA A 36 1.52 18.48 48.06
N GLY A 37 0.73 17.52 47.62
CA GLY A 37 -0.43 17.80 46.78
C GLY A 37 -0.92 16.60 45.99
N CYS A 38 -0.88 15.38 46.58
CA CYS A 38 -1.70 14.27 46.14
C CYS A 38 -2.71 13.96 47.25
N ALA A 39 -3.93 14.42 47.09
CA ALA A 39 -5.10 13.81 47.69
C ALA A 39 -6.34 14.25 46.94
N ASN A 40 -7.05 13.22 46.43
CA ASN A 40 -8.46 13.15 46.12
C ASN A 40 -9.03 13.90 44.92
N PHE A 41 -9.27 13.12 43.86
CA PHE A 41 -10.61 13.07 43.25
C PHE A 41 -10.88 11.69 42.63
N HIS A 42 -11.74 10.94 43.30
CA HIS A 42 -12.50 9.82 42.79
C HIS A 42 -13.56 10.35 41.83
N VAL A 43 -13.63 9.81 40.63
CA VAL A 43 -14.90 9.61 39.92
C VAL A 43 -14.81 8.37 39.02
N SER A 44 -15.74 7.54 39.22
CA SER A 44 -16.21 6.28 38.69
C SER A 44 -16.23 6.12 37.17
N PHE A 45 -15.78 4.95 36.77
CA PHE A 45 -16.43 3.91 35.93
C PHE A 45 -17.32 4.31 34.77
N LEU A 46 -16.98 3.82 33.59
CA LEU A 46 -17.85 2.86 32.90
C LEU A 46 -17.03 2.06 31.85
N HIS A 47 -17.32 0.77 31.85
CA HIS A 47 -16.81 -0.29 30.99
C HIS A 47 -17.10 -0.08 29.51
N GLY A 48 -16.19 -0.52 28.68
CA GLY A 48 -16.39 -0.74 27.24
C GLY A 48 -15.26 -1.61 26.67
N ASN A 49 -15.47 -2.92 26.72
CA ASN A 49 -14.62 -3.92 26.09
C ASN A 49 -14.64 -3.79 24.56
N PHE A 50 -13.51 -3.66 23.93
CA PHE A 50 -13.29 -4.14 22.58
C PHE A 50 -11.84 -4.61 22.41
N TRP A 51 -11.70 -5.90 22.24
CA TRP A 51 -10.48 -6.56 21.81
C TRP A 51 -10.54 -6.71 20.28
N PRO A 52 -9.44 -6.55 19.57
CA PRO A 52 -9.23 -7.24 18.31
C PRO A 52 -8.19 -8.35 18.48
N HIS A 53 -8.55 -9.54 18.07
CA HIS A 53 -7.69 -10.70 17.96
C HIS A 53 -6.59 -10.52 16.89
N PRO A 54 -5.37 -11.02 17.13
CA PRO A 54 -4.41 -11.27 16.08
C PRO A 54 -4.54 -12.72 15.56
N LEU A 55 -4.55 -12.86 14.26
CA LEU A 55 -4.43 -14.12 13.52
C LEU A 55 -3.09 -14.80 13.83
N ALA A 56 -3.15 -15.98 14.40
CA ALA A 56 -2.01 -16.85 14.60
C ALA A 56 -1.99 -17.95 13.50
N LEU A 57 -0.95 -17.96 12.73
CA LEU A 57 -0.57 -19.05 11.83
C LEU A 57 -0.10 -20.27 12.65
N ASN A 58 -0.81 -21.36 12.53
CA ASN A 58 -0.43 -22.66 13.09
C ASN A 58 0.70 -23.28 12.25
N LYS A 59 1.87 -23.43 12.89
CA LYS A 59 2.91 -24.39 12.46
C LYS A 59 2.73 -25.66 13.25
N SER A 60 2.38 -26.74 12.56
CA SER A 60 2.42 -28.10 13.07
C SER A 60 3.87 -28.56 13.22
N HIS A 61 4.29 -28.82 14.46
CA HIS A 61 5.51 -29.55 14.77
C HIS A 61 5.20 -31.03 14.98
N PHE A 62 5.81 -31.87 14.17
CA PHE A 62 5.96 -33.30 14.44
C PHE A 62 7.07 -33.48 15.47
N HIS A 63 6.75 -34.06 16.61
CA HIS A 63 7.73 -34.59 17.57
C HIS A 63 7.80 -36.11 17.47
N TRP A 64 8.98 -36.60 17.17
CA TRP A 64 9.39 -37.99 17.40
C TRP A 64 9.99 -38.04 18.81
N THR A 65 9.42 -38.87 19.67
CA THR A 65 10.00 -39.24 20.93
C THR A 65 10.62 -40.64 20.82
N SER A 66 11.92 -40.72 20.90
CA SER A 66 12.63 -41.96 21.21
C SER A 66 13.10 -41.90 22.65
N SER A 67 12.60 -42.82 23.43
CA SER A 67 13.04 -43.05 24.78
C SER A 67 14.33 -43.88 24.80
N THR A 68 15.36 -43.39 25.41
CA THR A 68 16.53 -44.20 25.80
C THR A 68 16.73 -44.15 27.30
N HIS A 69 16.68 -45.30 27.91
CA HIS A 69 17.14 -45.54 29.28
C HIS A 69 18.65 -45.58 29.33
N ALA A 70 19.21 -44.87 30.27
CA ALA A 70 20.60 -44.93 30.67
C ALA A 70 20.78 -45.89 31.83
N THR A 71 21.81 -46.70 31.79
CA THR A 71 22.52 -47.16 32.99
C THR A 71 23.98 -47.42 32.73
N ASN A 72 24.74 -46.89 33.61
CA ASN A 72 26.12 -46.83 33.95
C ASN A 72 26.94 -48.17 33.91
N SER A 73 28.19 -47.97 33.61
CA SER A 73 29.40 -48.28 34.36
C SER A 73 30.40 -49.27 33.76
N ASN A 74 31.59 -48.73 33.56
CA ASN A 74 32.91 -49.20 33.88
C ASN A 74 33.58 -50.42 33.22
N ARG A 75 34.70 -50.02 32.57
CA ARG A 75 36.11 -50.50 32.74
C ARG A 75 36.57 -51.82 32.08
N PHE A 76 37.67 -51.58 31.34
CA PHE A 76 38.88 -52.39 31.10
C PHE A 76 38.86 -53.60 30.16
N GLY A 77 39.77 -53.48 29.22
CA GLY A 77 40.83 -54.54 28.99
C GLY A 77 40.86 -55.16 27.63
N ASP A 78 41.80 -54.70 26.85
CA ASP A 78 42.73 -55.46 26.01
C ASP A 78 42.36 -56.76 25.30
N SER A 79 42.70 -56.68 23.99
CA SER A 79 43.57 -57.59 23.23
C SER A 79 42.98 -58.76 22.47
N HIS A 80 43.34 -58.67 21.21
CA HIS A 80 43.80 -59.75 20.28
C HIS A 80 42.89 -60.80 19.69
N ASN A 81 42.91 -60.69 18.38
CA ASN A 81 43.22 -61.76 17.39
C ASN A 81 42.17 -62.75 16.88
N GLU A 82 42.10 -62.63 15.58
CA GLU A 82 42.16 -63.68 14.53
C GLU A 82 41.11 -64.82 14.51
N GLY A 83 40.58 -64.98 13.30
CA GLY A 83 40.44 -66.34 12.77
C GLY A 83 39.10 -66.70 12.20
N ASP A 84 38.97 -66.60 10.96
CA ASP A 84 38.51 -67.57 9.92
C ASP A 84 37.33 -68.52 10.18
N SER A 85 36.45 -68.47 9.19
CA SER A 85 35.96 -69.57 8.33
C SER A 85 34.73 -70.34 8.75
N ASP A 86 33.86 -70.37 7.77
CA ASP A 86 33.04 -71.50 7.23
C ASP A 86 31.65 -71.80 7.79
N ALA A 87 30.75 -71.76 6.86
CA ALA A 87 29.41 -72.30 6.85
C ALA A 87 29.38 -73.84 6.56
N PRO A 88 28.20 -74.40 6.37
CA PRO A 88 27.05 -74.81 7.20
C PRO A 88 27.00 -76.39 7.38
N PRO A 89 26.02 -77.21 7.72
CA PRO A 89 24.57 -77.12 7.51
C PRO A 89 23.66 -77.90 8.52
N SER A 90 22.34 -77.65 8.31
CA SER A 90 21.24 -78.66 8.48
C SER A 90 20.95 -79.39 9.76
N SER A 91 19.73 -79.32 10.23
CA SER A 91 18.77 -80.42 10.40
C SER A 91 17.73 -80.14 11.49
N THR A 92 16.49 -80.41 11.15
CA THR A 92 15.32 -80.69 11.98
C THR A 92 15.51 -82.02 12.74
N PRO A 93 14.61 -82.52 13.66
CA PRO A 93 13.27 -82.08 14.12
C PRO A 93 12.97 -82.40 15.63
N ASP A 94 11.74 -82.10 15.97
CA ASP A 94 10.82 -82.74 16.91
C ASP A 94 10.60 -82.27 18.36
N SER A 95 9.28 -82.02 18.46
CA SER A 95 8.35 -82.42 19.59
C SER A 95 8.51 -81.77 20.93
N THR A 96 7.54 -81.11 21.46
CA THR A 96 6.55 -81.61 22.46
C THR A 96 5.85 -80.45 23.16
N THR A 97 4.55 -80.52 23.13
CA THR A 97 3.41 -80.07 23.90
C THR A 97 3.66 -79.23 25.23
N PRO A 98 2.62 -78.46 25.63
CA PRO A 98 2.64 -77.24 26.33
C PRO A 98 2.41 -77.26 27.88
N PRO A 99 2.47 -76.24 28.61
CA PRO A 99 1.59 -76.00 29.73
C PRO A 99 0.76 -74.71 29.63
N SER A 100 -0.37 -74.82 30.25
CA SER A 100 -1.54 -74.00 30.41
C SER A 100 -1.34 -72.67 31.19
N PRO A 101 -2.30 -71.75 31.10
CA PRO A 101 -2.18 -70.33 31.39
C PRO A 101 -2.53 -69.93 32.82
N PRO A 102 -2.22 -68.67 33.22
CA PRO A 102 -2.93 -68.05 34.35
C PRO A 102 -3.91 -66.97 33.85
N PRO A 103 -4.87 -66.64 34.68
CA PRO A 103 -6.07 -65.93 34.32
C PRO A 103 -5.93 -64.39 34.50
N ASP A 104 -6.78 -63.70 33.85
CA ASP A 104 -7.53 -62.49 34.18
C ASP A 104 -7.52 -61.51 33.01
N SER A 105 -8.63 -61.51 32.32
CA SER A 105 -9.06 -60.50 31.37
C SER A 105 -9.94 -59.47 32.02
N PRO A 106 -9.84 -58.19 31.68
CA PRO A 106 -10.86 -57.18 31.99
C PRO A 106 -12.04 -57.26 31.03
N PRO A 107 -13.19 -56.68 31.33
CA PRO A 107 -14.47 -57.11 30.88
C PRO A 107 -14.85 -56.67 29.47
N ASP A 108 -15.68 -57.49 28.91
CA ASP A 108 -16.44 -57.42 27.65
C ASP A 108 -16.73 -56.01 27.13
N GLN A 109 -16.14 -55.68 26.01
CA GLN A 109 -16.74 -54.76 25.04
C GLN A 109 -17.82 -55.54 24.26
N LEU A 110 -19.05 -55.12 24.42
CA LEU A 110 -20.26 -55.61 23.80
C LEU A 110 -20.07 -55.65 22.26
N ALA A 111 -19.91 -56.86 21.72
CA ALA A 111 -20.16 -57.15 20.32
C ALA A 111 -21.67 -56.93 20.05
N LEU A 112 -21.99 -55.87 19.34
CA LEU A 112 -23.34 -55.60 18.90
C LEU A 112 -23.78 -56.69 17.94
N SER A 113 -24.80 -57.46 18.38
CA SER A 113 -25.55 -58.42 17.63
C SER A 113 -25.93 -57.91 16.22
N THR A 114 -25.89 -58.80 15.22
CA THR A 114 -26.44 -58.56 13.88
C THR A 114 -27.92 -58.16 13.92
N GLN A 115 -28.20 -56.88 14.12
CA GLN A 115 -29.55 -56.35 13.99
C GLN A 115 -29.93 -56.29 12.52
N ASN A 116 -31.09 -56.88 12.18
CA ASN A 116 -31.68 -56.79 10.83
C ASN A 116 -31.92 -55.31 10.50
N ILE A 117 -31.24 -54.80 9.49
CA ILE A 117 -31.36 -53.42 9.01
C ILE A 117 -32.78 -53.20 8.50
N PRO A 118 -33.52 -52.20 8.97
CA PRO A 118 -34.91 -51.98 8.54
C PRO A 118 -34.96 -51.61 7.05
N GLU A 119 -35.81 -52.35 6.29
CA GLU A 119 -36.01 -52.08 4.84
C GLU A 119 -36.66 -50.71 4.58
N ASN A 120 -37.51 -50.22 5.46
CA ASN A 120 -38.16 -48.92 5.37
C ASN A 120 -37.85 -48.08 6.62
N TYR A 121 -37.12 -47.01 6.43
CA TYR A 121 -36.82 -46.02 7.46
C TYR A 121 -37.03 -44.61 6.87
N PRO A 122 -38.30 -44.13 6.85
CA PRO A 122 -38.65 -42.94 6.06
C PRO A 122 -38.10 -41.61 6.57
N VAL A 123 -37.74 -41.52 7.84
CA VAL A 123 -37.27 -40.26 8.44
C VAL A 123 -35.89 -40.45 9.08
N VAL A 124 -34.88 -39.82 8.50
CA VAL A 124 -33.46 -39.97 8.89
C VAL A 124 -32.82 -38.67 9.27
N PRO A 125 -31.88 -38.66 10.25
CA PRO A 125 -30.98 -37.51 10.44
C PRO A 125 -30.12 -37.32 9.20
N ILE A 126 -29.87 -36.06 8.85
CA ILE A 126 -29.08 -35.67 7.67
C ILE A 126 -27.67 -35.30 8.10
N ILE A 127 -26.68 -35.95 7.50
CA ILE A 127 -25.27 -35.61 7.63
C ILE A 127 -24.80 -35.07 6.27
N ALA A 128 -24.40 -33.82 6.24
CA ALA A 128 -23.86 -33.16 5.04
C ALA A 128 -22.35 -33.40 4.98
N VAL A 129 -21.86 -33.91 3.86
CA VAL A 129 -20.42 -34.15 3.64
C VAL A 129 -19.93 -33.37 2.45
N THR A 130 -18.65 -32.95 2.52
CA THR A 130 -17.93 -32.27 1.44
C THR A 130 -16.86 -33.21 0.85
N GLY A 131 -16.49 -33.00 -0.38
CA GLY A 131 -15.39 -33.69 -1.05
C GLY A 131 -15.79 -34.93 -1.80
N ALA A 132 -16.34 -35.96 -1.17
CA ALA A 132 -16.76 -37.18 -1.88
C ALA A 132 -18.02 -37.82 -1.26
N PRO A 133 -18.97 -38.29 -2.06
CA PRO A 133 -20.14 -39.03 -1.58
C PRO A 133 -19.74 -40.35 -0.95
N LEU A 134 -20.60 -40.91 -0.10
CA LEU A 134 -20.43 -42.25 0.41
C LEU A 134 -21.22 -43.25 -0.45
N PHE A 135 -20.54 -44.27 -0.93
CA PHE A 135 -21.19 -45.32 -1.71
C PHE A 135 -21.75 -46.43 -0.81
N PRO A 136 -22.83 -47.15 -1.24
CA PRO A 136 -23.34 -48.35 -0.55
C PRO A 136 -22.26 -49.42 -0.37
N LYS A 137 -22.24 -50.03 0.82
CA LYS A 137 -21.26 -51.03 1.29
C LYS A 137 -19.85 -50.53 1.55
N PHE A 138 -19.63 -49.21 1.49
CA PHE A 138 -18.36 -48.61 1.89
C PHE A 138 -18.43 -48.03 3.29
N VAL A 139 -17.27 -47.98 3.90
CA VAL A 139 -17.06 -47.43 5.27
C VAL A 139 -16.34 -46.10 5.17
N LYS A 140 -16.81 -45.14 5.93
CA LYS A 140 -16.18 -43.80 6.02
C LYS A 140 -16.18 -43.32 7.45
N MET A 141 -15.10 -42.70 7.88
CA MET A 141 -15.06 -41.99 9.15
C MET A 141 -15.56 -40.57 8.93
N ILE A 142 -16.49 -40.12 9.77
CA ILE A 142 -17.06 -38.78 9.71
C ILE A 142 -16.91 -38.13 11.09
N GLU A 143 -16.49 -36.90 11.13
CA GLU A 143 -16.44 -36.04 12.32
C GLU A 143 -17.56 -35.02 12.22
N ILE A 144 -18.33 -34.83 13.31
CA ILE A 144 -19.41 -33.84 13.39
C ILE A 144 -19.12 -32.87 14.52
N THR A 145 -19.30 -31.60 14.23
CA THR A 145 -19.00 -30.49 15.13
C THR A 145 -20.25 -29.67 15.51
N ASP A 146 -21.35 -29.80 14.78
CA ASP A 146 -22.58 -29.07 15.07
C ASP A 146 -23.28 -29.61 16.32
N ALA A 147 -23.53 -28.70 17.30
CA ALA A 147 -24.08 -29.07 18.62
C ALA A 147 -25.50 -29.67 18.55
N LYS A 148 -26.34 -29.21 17.58
CA LYS A 148 -27.71 -29.68 17.44
C LYS A 148 -27.73 -31.05 16.79
N LEU A 149 -26.95 -31.25 15.73
CA LEU A 149 -26.83 -32.55 15.06
C LEU A 149 -26.21 -33.61 15.99
N MET A 150 -25.18 -33.21 16.78
CA MET A 150 -24.59 -34.08 17.81
C MET A 150 -25.63 -34.54 18.83
N SER A 151 -26.47 -33.62 19.36
CA SER A 151 -27.49 -33.92 20.33
C SER A 151 -28.54 -34.90 19.77
N LEU A 152 -28.92 -34.71 18.51
CA LEU A 152 -29.86 -35.58 17.80
C LEU A 152 -29.27 -37.00 17.59
N LEU A 153 -28.04 -37.09 17.15
CA LEU A 153 -27.37 -38.39 16.94
C LEU A 153 -27.17 -39.14 18.26
N ARG A 154 -26.73 -38.46 19.34
CA ARG A 154 -26.64 -39.04 20.71
C ARG A 154 -27.99 -39.62 21.15
N ARG A 155 -29.09 -38.92 20.89
CA ARG A 155 -30.44 -39.40 21.22
C ARG A 155 -30.83 -40.60 20.36
N LYS A 156 -30.56 -40.62 19.04
CA LYS A 156 -30.88 -41.73 18.16
C LYS A 156 -30.07 -42.99 18.48
N ILE A 157 -28.80 -42.83 18.82
CA ILE A 157 -27.93 -43.96 19.21
C ILE A 157 -28.43 -44.56 20.56
N LYS A 158 -28.74 -43.71 21.56
CA LYS A 158 -29.33 -44.16 22.84
C LYS A 158 -30.66 -44.88 22.67
N LEU A 159 -31.45 -44.56 21.66
CA LEU A 159 -32.72 -45.22 21.33
C LEU A 159 -32.53 -46.50 20.50
N ASN A 160 -31.31 -47.01 20.36
CA ASN A 160 -30.99 -48.22 19.62
C ASN A 160 -31.38 -48.15 18.13
N ALA A 161 -31.33 -46.92 17.56
CA ALA A 161 -31.60 -46.64 16.14
C ALA A 161 -30.43 -45.84 15.51
N PRO A 162 -29.23 -46.48 15.37
CA PRO A 162 -28.02 -45.80 14.94
C PRO A 162 -27.96 -45.68 13.40
N TYR A 163 -28.96 -45.01 12.84
CA TYR A 163 -29.08 -44.83 11.39
C TYR A 163 -29.13 -43.35 11.03
N ALA A 164 -28.51 -42.99 9.90
CA ALA A 164 -28.52 -41.62 9.33
C ALA A 164 -28.52 -41.67 7.78
N GLY A 165 -28.66 -40.52 7.16
CA GLY A 165 -28.50 -40.31 5.73
C GLY A 165 -27.31 -39.40 5.47
N VAL A 166 -26.36 -39.83 4.65
CA VAL A 166 -25.19 -39.04 4.22
C VAL A 166 -25.44 -38.47 2.82
N PHE A 167 -25.33 -37.15 2.68
CA PHE A 167 -25.55 -36.43 1.43
C PHE A 167 -24.41 -35.49 1.12
N LEU A 168 -24.04 -35.41 -0.17
CA LEU A 168 -23.01 -34.51 -0.64
C LEU A 168 -23.56 -33.09 -0.79
N LYS A 169 -22.81 -32.08 -0.37
CA LYS A 169 -23.08 -30.67 -0.61
C LYS A 169 -22.77 -30.28 -2.06
N LYS A 170 -23.61 -29.44 -2.66
CA LYS A 170 -23.39 -28.87 -4.01
C LYS A 170 -22.26 -27.87 -4.04
N SER A 171 -21.96 -27.17 -2.92
CA SER A 171 -20.87 -26.21 -2.80
C SER A 171 -19.86 -26.68 -1.75
N SER A 172 -18.60 -26.70 -2.11
CA SER A 172 -17.48 -27.02 -1.20
C SER A 172 -17.02 -25.85 -0.34
N ALA A 173 -17.57 -24.65 -0.53
CA ALA A 173 -17.15 -23.44 0.16
C ALA A 173 -17.57 -23.40 1.64
N ASP A 174 -18.64 -24.08 2.00
CA ASP A 174 -19.13 -24.19 3.38
C ASP A 174 -18.80 -25.55 3.97
N GLN A 175 -17.91 -25.59 4.96
CA GLN A 175 -17.48 -26.81 5.64
C GLN A 175 -18.36 -27.21 6.85
N SER A 176 -19.49 -26.55 7.06
CA SER A 176 -20.40 -26.90 8.16
C SER A 176 -21.03 -28.29 7.97
N ASP A 177 -21.25 -29.03 9.06
CA ASP A 177 -21.87 -30.38 9.01
C ASP A 177 -23.38 -30.34 8.78
N VAL A 178 -23.99 -29.12 8.74
CA VAL A 178 -25.42 -28.90 8.65
C VAL A 178 -25.70 -27.89 7.53
N VAL A 179 -26.86 -28.01 6.89
CA VAL A 179 -27.33 -27.13 5.82
C VAL A 179 -28.55 -26.35 6.24
N LYS A 180 -28.76 -25.19 5.61
CA LYS A 180 -29.91 -24.31 5.87
C LYS A 180 -31.12 -24.66 5.01
N SER A 181 -30.90 -25.26 3.85
CA SER A 181 -31.94 -25.72 2.92
C SER A 181 -31.58 -27.08 2.32
N LEU A 182 -32.57 -27.92 2.01
CA LEU A 182 -32.37 -29.16 1.27
C LEU A 182 -31.83 -28.95 -0.16
N ASP A 183 -31.97 -27.74 -0.72
CA ASP A 183 -31.48 -27.40 -2.06
C ASP A 183 -29.96 -27.28 -2.13
N GLU A 184 -29.29 -27.14 -0.99
CA GLU A 184 -27.83 -27.11 -0.84
C GLU A 184 -27.21 -28.50 -0.96
N LEU A 185 -28.04 -29.56 -0.86
CA LEU A 185 -27.62 -30.96 -0.97
C LEU A 185 -27.97 -31.54 -2.33
N HIS A 186 -27.22 -32.55 -2.75
CA HIS A 186 -27.63 -33.44 -3.82
C HIS A 186 -28.81 -34.29 -3.37
N ARG A 187 -29.73 -34.54 -4.27
CA ARG A 187 -30.98 -35.23 -3.93
C ARG A 187 -30.84 -36.72 -3.59
N ILE A 188 -29.80 -37.38 -4.08
CA ILE A 188 -29.53 -38.79 -3.82
C ILE A 188 -28.30 -38.87 -2.91
N GLY A 189 -28.45 -39.62 -1.83
CA GLY A 189 -27.40 -39.91 -0.87
C GLY A 189 -27.46 -41.37 -0.43
N THR A 190 -26.75 -41.69 0.65
CA THR A 190 -26.62 -43.05 1.15
C THR A 190 -27.18 -43.18 2.55
N PHE A 191 -28.05 -44.15 2.76
CA PHE A 191 -28.49 -44.59 4.07
C PHE A 191 -27.37 -45.37 4.77
N VAL A 192 -27.03 -44.90 6.00
CA VAL A 192 -25.89 -45.41 6.74
C VAL A 192 -26.28 -45.94 8.11
N GLN A 193 -25.53 -46.93 8.58
CA GLN A 193 -25.51 -47.39 9.96
C GLN A 193 -24.24 -46.87 10.64
N ILE A 194 -24.31 -46.58 11.93
CA ILE A 194 -23.22 -46.12 12.77
C ILE A 194 -22.84 -47.22 13.74
N PRO A 195 -21.91 -48.14 13.39
CA PRO A 195 -21.51 -49.26 14.27
C PRO A 195 -20.65 -48.80 15.44
N GLU A 196 -19.78 -47.83 15.24
CA GLU A 196 -18.82 -47.33 16.22
C GLU A 196 -18.82 -45.78 16.23
N TRP A 197 -18.72 -45.24 17.43
CA TRP A 197 -18.65 -43.79 17.61
C TRP A 197 -17.90 -43.39 18.87
N ASP A 198 -17.13 -42.33 18.81
CA ASP A 198 -16.38 -41.71 19.91
C ASP A 198 -16.92 -40.32 20.20
N ASP A 199 -17.30 -40.09 21.42
CA ASP A 199 -17.76 -38.76 21.90
C ASP A 199 -16.61 -38.01 22.57
N LEU A 200 -16.04 -37.04 21.86
CA LEU A 200 -14.95 -36.20 22.36
C LEU A 200 -15.45 -34.90 23.02
N GLY A 201 -16.73 -34.82 23.34
CA GLY A 201 -17.37 -33.65 23.97
C GLY A 201 -17.71 -32.55 22.98
N GLN A 202 -16.73 -31.94 22.36
CA GLN A 202 -16.91 -30.86 21.37
C GLN A 202 -17.14 -31.39 19.93
N LYS A 203 -16.81 -32.62 19.66
CA LYS A 203 -17.05 -33.29 18.37
C LYS A 203 -17.36 -34.77 18.57
N ILE A 204 -18.15 -35.33 17.66
CA ILE A 204 -18.41 -36.77 17.59
C ILE A 204 -17.66 -37.31 16.37
N ARG A 205 -16.82 -38.30 16.59
CA ARG A 205 -16.19 -39.08 15.54
C ARG A 205 -16.96 -40.41 15.40
N MET A 206 -17.38 -40.73 14.19
CA MET A 206 -18.15 -41.93 13.96
C MET A 206 -17.70 -42.66 12.71
N LEU A 207 -17.71 -43.96 12.79
CA LEU A 207 -17.57 -44.88 11.65
C LEU A 207 -18.96 -45.12 11.08
N VAL A 208 -19.16 -44.89 9.78
CA VAL A 208 -20.44 -45.07 9.11
C VAL A 208 -20.30 -46.08 8.00
N ILE A 209 -21.25 -47.01 7.91
CA ILE A 209 -21.33 -48.01 6.87
C ILE A 209 -22.53 -47.71 5.97
N GLY A 210 -22.28 -47.49 4.66
CA GLY A 210 -23.33 -47.30 3.67
C GLY A 210 -24.10 -48.59 3.36
N HIS A 211 -25.41 -48.50 3.28
CA HIS A 211 -26.23 -49.68 2.99
C HIS A 211 -26.96 -49.60 1.64
N ARG A 212 -27.67 -48.51 1.39
CA ARG A 212 -28.50 -48.33 0.19
C ARG A 212 -28.62 -46.87 -0.19
N ARG A 213 -28.99 -46.60 -1.43
CA ARG A 213 -29.28 -45.26 -1.93
C ARG A 213 -30.61 -44.77 -1.42
N ILE A 214 -30.69 -43.50 -1.00
CA ILE A 214 -31.91 -42.82 -0.57
C ILE A 214 -32.02 -41.45 -1.26
N GLN A 215 -33.26 -41.04 -1.53
CA GLN A 215 -33.59 -39.77 -2.12
C GLN A 215 -34.31 -38.89 -1.12
N LEU A 216 -33.91 -37.62 -1.02
CA LEU A 216 -34.57 -36.58 -0.21
C LEU A 216 -35.94 -36.24 -0.78
N VAL A 217 -36.97 -36.20 0.10
CA VAL A 217 -38.33 -35.84 -0.28
C VAL A 217 -38.69 -34.45 0.28
N ARG A 218 -38.65 -34.32 1.59
CA ARG A 218 -38.97 -33.04 2.30
C ARG A 218 -38.34 -32.98 3.68
N GLN A 219 -38.18 -31.78 4.19
CA GLN A 219 -37.74 -31.54 5.56
C GLN A 219 -38.85 -31.92 6.55
N VAL A 220 -38.46 -32.47 7.69
CA VAL A 220 -39.38 -32.84 8.79
C VAL A 220 -38.89 -32.08 10.04
N ASP A 221 -39.80 -31.37 10.68
CA ASP A 221 -39.50 -30.67 11.94
C ASP A 221 -39.46 -31.65 13.10
N GLU A 222 -38.45 -31.53 13.92
CA GLU A 222 -38.15 -32.45 15.04
C GLU A 222 -39.26 -32.52 16.08
N ASN A 223 -40.06 -31.46 16.23
CA ASN A 223 -41.15 -31.40 17.22
C ASN A 223 -42.46 -32.13 16.81
N ALA A 224 -42.57 -32.58 15.54
CA ALA A 224 -43.75 -33.26 15.06
C ALA A 224 -43.77 -34.81 15.36
N THR A 225 -42.63 -35.32 15.80
CA THR A 225 -42.48 -36.77 16.07
C THR A 225 -42.71 -37.22 17.50
N SER A 226 -43.00 -36.31 18.45
CA SER A 226 -43.20 -36.66 19.86
C SER A 226 -44.64 -36.91 20.29
N SER A 227 -45.59 -36.93 19.36
CA SER A 227 -47.04 -37.10 19.69
C SER A 227 -47.78 -38.12 18.89
N SER A 228 -47.14 -39.24 18.47
CA SER A 228 -47.87 -40.38 17.88
C SER A 228 -47.23 -41.73 18.16
N ASP A 229 -47.08 -42.07 19.43
CA ASP A 229 -47.06 -43.48 19.83
C ASP A 229 -48.47 -43.83 20.36
N GLY A 230 -49.22 -44.40 19.44
CA GLY A 230 -50.52 -45.00 19.79
C GLY A 230 -51.60 -44.78 18.69
N LEU A 231 -51.52 -45.53 17.62
CA LEU A 231 -52.70 -46.14 16.97
C LEU A 231 -52.24 -46.90 15.73
N THR A 232 -52.09 -48.14 15.92
CA THR A 232 -51.93 -49.17 14.90
C THR A 232 -53.19 -49.32 14.11
N GLY A 233 -53.06 -49.45 12.80
CA GLY A 233 -53.97 -50.20 11.98
C GLY A 233 -55.00 -49.39 11.15
N SER A 234 -54.91 -49.56 9.83
CA SER A 234 -55.95 -49.25 8.87
C SER A 234 -55.94 -47.79 8.39
N LEU A 235 -55.23 -47.60 7.30
CA LEU A 235 -55.60 -46.71 6.18
C LEU A 235 -54.50 -46.61 5.09
N PHE A 236 -54.04 -47.75 4.60
CA PHE A 236 -53.23 -47.75 3.37
C PHE A 236 -53.76 -48.82 2.39
N ARG A 237 -54.94 -48.57 1.86
CA ARG A 237 -55.38 -49.21 0.62
C ARG A 237 -56.11 -48.14 -0.22
N ASN A 238 -55.53 -47.93 -1.43
CA ASN A 238 -56.05 -47.04 -2.48
C ASN A 238 -55.46 -45.63 -2.56
N LYS A 239 -54.28 -45.55 -3.20
CA LYS A 239 -53.95 -44.47 -4.13
C LYS A 239 -52.69 -44.82 -4.93
N ARG A 240 -52.77 -45.85 -5.73
CA ARG A 240 -51.63 -46.25 -6.58
C ARG A 240 -51.81 -45.88 -8.07
N ASN A 241 -52.78 -45.02 -8.45
CA ASN A 241 -53.08 -44.76 -9.86
C ASN A 241 -53.27 -43.30 -10.28
N SER A 242 -52.72 -42.31 -9.58
CA SER A 242 -52.91 -40.91 -10.05
C SER A 242 -51.66 -40.07 -10.23
N ILE A 243 -50.43 -40.55 -9.92
CA ILE A 243 -49.22 -39.71 -9.98
C ILE A 243 -48.44 -39.96 -11.30
N VAL A 244 -48.69 -41.02 -12.06
CA VAL A 244 -47.91 -41.31 -13.30
C VAL A 244 -48.40 -40.48 -14.52
N ARG A 245 -49.51 -39.72 -14.45
CA ARG A 245 -50.04 -38.95 -15.59
C ARG A 245 -49.77 -37.44 -15.57
N ARG A 246 -49.03 -36.88 -14.61
CA ARG A 246 -48.76 -35.45 -14.54
C ARG A 246 -47.32 -35.00 -14.83
N ALA A 247 -46.43 -35.96 -15.05
CA ALA A 247 -44.99 -35.68 -15.33
C ALA A 247 -44.64 -35.63 -16.84
N LYS A 248 -45.62 -35.71 -17.73
CA LYS A 248 -45.36 -35.69 -19.19
C LYS A 248 -45.89 -34.44 -19.95
N ARG A 249 -46.15 -33.33 -19.28
CA ARG A 249 -46.68 -32.09 -19.93
C ARG A 249 -46.07 -30.79 -19.55
N VAL A 250 -44.79 -30.75 -19.11
CA VAL A 250 -44.05 -29.48 -18.96
C VAL A 250 -42.62 -29.67 -19.46
N ALA A 251 -42.50 -30.06 -20.70
CA ALA A 251 -41.22 -30.07 -21.42
C ALA A 251 -41.45 -29.66 -22.88
N SER A 252 -41.99 -28.45 -23.08
CA SER A 252 -41.92 -27.76 -24.37
C SER A 252 -42.44 -26.32 -24.17
N SER A 253 -41.59 -25.41 -23.88
CA SER A 253 -41.62 -23.99 -24.27
C SER A 253 -40.66 -23.22 -23.37
N PHE A 254 -39.58 -22.85 -23.91
CA PHE A 254 -38.95 -21.57 -23.86
C PHE A 254 -37.56 -21.66 -24.47
N ALA A 255 -37.57 -21.47 -25.78
CA ALA A 255 -36.40 -20.99 -26.49
C ALA A 255 -36.59 -19.52 -26.81
N VAL A 256 -35.50 -18.75 -26.76
CA VAL A 256 -35.21 -17.50 -27.48
C VAL A 256 -35.77 -16.18 -26.87
N HIS A 257 -34.84 -15.35 -26.34
CA HIS A 257 -34.40 -14.05 -26.84
C HIS A 257 -33.54 -13.41 -25.78
N ASP A 258 -32.38 -13.20 -26.07
CA ASP A 258 -31.36 -12.25 -26.51
C ASP A 258 -31.63 -10.76 -26.18
N ARG A 259 -30.56 -10.13 -25.64
CA ARG A 259 -30.23 -8.72 -25.61
C ARG A 259 -30.61 -7.81 -24.44
N GLY A 260 -29.54 -7.26 -23.89
CA GLY A 260 -29.43 -5.80 -23.81
C GLY A 260 -29.17 -5.22 -22.43
N ASP A 261 -27.93 -4.97 -22.18
CA ASP A 261 -27.30 -3.76 -21.63
C ASP A 261 -27.89 -2.97 -20.44
N VAL A 262 -26.91 -2.58 -19.63
CA VAL A 262 -26.65 -1.25 -19.04
C VAL A 262 -27.02 -1.02 -17.58
N SER A 263 -25.92 -1.02 -16.82
CA SER A 263 -25.42 0.01 -15.90
C SER A 263 -26.24 0.51 -14.73
N SER A 264 -25.48 0.67 -13.73
CA SER A 264 -25.24 1.79 -12.81
C SER A 264 -25.69 1.63 -11.39
N THR A 265 -24.67 1.56 -10.56
CA THR A 265 -24.34 2.48 -9.47
C THR A 265 -25.46 3.00 -8.61
N THR A 266 -25.36 2.77 -7.32
CA THR A 266 -25.13 3.84 -6.34
C THR A 266 -25.33 3.34 -4.93
N THR A 267 -24.32 3.51 -4.12
CA THR A 267 -24.41 3.72 -2.69
C THR A 267 -25.06 5.08 -2.44
N PRO A 268 -25.75 5.32 -1.35
CA PRO A 268 -25.13 6.19 -0.37
C PRO A 268 -25.40 5.90 1.10
N ASP A 269 -24.52 6.50 1.85
CA ASP A 269 -24.34 6.68 3.27
C ASP A 269 -25.53 7.20 4.08
N SER A 270 -25.43 6.78 5.36
CA SER A 270 -25.50 7.57 6.60
C SER A 270 -26.74 8.33 6.99
N ALA A 271 -27.08 8.16 8.19
CA ALA A 271 -27.27 9.08 9.29
C ALA A 271 -28.56 8.92 10.12
N ASP A 272 -28.26 8.68 11.38
CA ASP A 272 -28.90 9.21 12.61
C ASP A 272 -30.36 8.98 12.94
N SER A 273 -30.42 8.37 14.13
CA SER A 273 -31.42 8.14 15.15
C SER A 273 -32.46 9.27 15.41
N PRO A 274 -33.60 9.04 16.15
CA PRO A 274 -33.61 8.57 17.54
C PRO A 274 -34.70 7.58 17.96
N ILE A 275 -34.46 7.00 19.10
CA ILE A 275 -35.08 6.16 20.11
C ILE A 275 -36.57 6.37 20.40
N ASP A 276 -37.26 5.21 20.60
CA ASP A 276 -38.28 4.76 21.52
C ASP A 276 -39.67 4.40 20.98
N PRO A 277 -40.47 3.55 21.69
CA PRO A 277 -40.17 2.31 22.41
C PRO A 277 -41.01 1.08 21.95
N ILE A 278 -40.50 -0.11 22.28
CA ILE A 278 -41.09 -1.41 22.64
C ILE A 278 -42.59 -1.68 22.31
N HIS A 279 -42.81 -2.64 21.38
CA HIS A 279 -43.82 -3.71 21.51
C HIS A 279 -43.33 -4.94 20.69
N PRO A 280 -43.61 -6.17 21.17
CA PRO A 280 -42.96 -7.38 20.71
C PRO A 280 -43.73 -8.02 19.53
N ASP A 281 -43.01 -8.88 18.84
CA ASP A 281 -43.39 -9.93 17.89
C ASP A 281 -43.31 -9.63 16.39
N ASN A 282 -42.52 -10.56 15.80
CA ASN A 282 -42.33 -10.87 14.41
C ASN A 282 -41.12 -10.23 13.70
N GLY A 283 -39.92 -10.64 14.21
CA GLY A 283 -38.73 -10.68 13.39
C GLY A 283 -38.78 -11.87 12.43
N PRO A 284 -38.22 -11.79 11.20
CA PRO A 284 -38.10 -12.95 10.31
C PRO A 284 -37.25 -14.02 10.99
N LEU A 285 -37.85 -15.18 11.22
CA LEU A 285 -37.18 -16.39 11.69
C LEU A 285 -36.01 -16.71 10.77
N LEU A 286 -34.82 -16.61 11.30
CA LEU A 286 -33.64 -17.21 10.66
C LEU A 286 -33.94 -18.68 10.36
N PRO A 287 -33.72 -19.21 9.13
CA PRO A 287 -34.03 -20.60 8.81
C PRO A 287 -33.27 -21.51 9.79
N SER A 288 -34.03 -22.33 10.51
CA SER A 288 -33.47 -23.35 11.38
C SER A 288 -32.69 -24.37 10.53
N PRO A 289 -31.54 -24.86 10.96
CA PRO A 289 -30.77 -25.83 10.19
C PRO A 289 -31.57 -27.11 9.98
N VAL A 290 -31.44 -27.70 8.78
CA VAL A 290 -32.09 -28.94 8.40
C VAL A 290 -31.38 -30.10 9.12
N LEU A 291 -32.05 -30.71 10.13
CA LEU A 291 -31.48 -31.81 10.91
C LEU A 291 -32.06 -33.16 10.50
N VAL A 292 -33.30 -33.18 10.04
CA VAL A 292 -34.03 -34.44 9.72
C VAL A 292 -34.82 -34.25 8.43
N ALA A 293 -34.81 -35.28 7.57
CA ALA A 293 -35.64 -35.28 6.38
C ALA A 293 -36.33 -36.63 6.14
N GLU A 294 -37.45 -36.58 5.42
CA GLU A 294 -38.12 -37.74 4.87
C GLU A 294 -37.39 -38.18 3.61
N THR A 295 -37.12 -39.52 3.52
CA THR A 295 -36.37 -40.12 2.42
C THR A 295 -37.08 -41.34 1.89
N VAL A 296 -36.85 -41.62 0.60
CA VAL A 296 -37.38 -42.81 -0.10
C VAL A 296 -36.21 -43.61 -0.66
N ASN A 297 -36.28 -44.93 -0.58
CA ASN A 297 -35.25 -45.79 -1.15
C ASN A 297 -35.22 -45.67 -2.67
N VAL A 298 -34.00 -45.63 -3.23
CA VAL A 298 -33.74 -45.61 -4.66
C VAL A 298 -33.12 -46.93 -5.06
N TYR A 299 -33.78 -47.62 -5.97
CA TYR A 299 -33.30 -48.87 -6.53
C TYR A 299 -32.77 -48.64 -7.93
N HIS A 300 -31.81 -49.47 -8.36
CA HIS A 300 -31.37 -49.48 -9.74
C HIS A 300 -32.45 -50.09 -10.66
N ASP A 301 -32.42 -49.73 -11.92
CA ASP A 301 -33.30 -50.31 -12.93
C ASP A 301 -33.00 -51.80 -13.07
N PRO A 302 -34.04 -52.64 -13.32
CA PRO A 302 -33.83 -54.05 -13.59
C PRO A 302 -32.96 -54.23 -14.85
N TYR A 303 -31.88 -54.99 -14.72
CA TYR A 303 -30.91 -55.17 -15.78
C TYR A 303 -30.67 -56.65 -16.08
N GLU A 304 -30.44 -56.99 -17.36
CA GLU A 304 -29.94 -58.27 -17.80
C GLU A 304 -28.42 -58.21 -18.01
N LEU A 305 -27.72 -59.31 -17.73
CA LEU A 305 -26.27 -59.44 -17.92
C LEU A 305 -25.92 -59.53 -19.42
N THR A 306 -26.00 -58.37 -20.11
CA THR A 306 -25.64 -58.29 -21.53
C THR A 306 -24.12 -58.43 -21.72
N GLN A 307 -23.71 -58.73 -22.97
CA GLN A 307 -22.28 -58.82 -23.31
C GLN A 307 -21.54 -57.48 -23.04
N GLU A 308 -22.22 -56.34 -23.20
CA GLU A 308 -21.67 -55.03 -22.95
C GLU A 308 -21.37 -54.80 -21.45
N ILE A 309 -22.30 -55.19 -20.57
CA ILE A 309 -22.10 -55.10 -19.11
C ILE A 309 -20.92 -55.99 -18.68
N LYS A 310 -20.79 -57.18 -19.23
CA LYS A 310 -19.65 -58.09 -18.96
C LYS A 310 -18.34 -57.50 -19.45
N ALA A 311 -18.31 -56.85 -20.62
CA ALA A 311 -17.12 -56.21 -21.16
C ALA A 311 -16.69 -54.99 -20.33
N LEU A 312 -17.64 -54.13 -19.96
CA LEU A 312 -17.37 -52.98 -19.09
C LEU A 312 -16.84 -53.42 -17.71
N SER A 313 -17.45 -54.44 -17.12
CA SER A 313 -17.01 -54.97 -15.81
C SER A 313 -15.60 -55.57 -15.90
N ALA A 314 -15.29 -56.31 -16.96
CA ALA A 314 -13.97 -56.90 -17.19
C ALA A 314 -12.89 -55.77 -17.38
N GLU A 315 -13.23 -54.70 -18.10
CA GLU A 315 -12.31 -53.57 -18.30
C GLU A 315 -12.07 -52.80 -17.01
N ILE A 316 -13.08 -52.57 -16.16
CA ILE A 316 -12.91 -51.97 -14.84
C ILE A 316 -11.95 -52.80 -13.99
N VAL A 317 -12.17 -54.08 -13.88
CA VAL A 317 -11.32 -55.03 -13.12
C VAL A 317 -9.88 -55.02 -13.63
N LYS A 318 -9.71 -54.99 -14.97
CA LYS A 318 -8.38 -54.87 -15.58
C LYS A 318 -7.70 -53.57 -15.22
N THR A 319 -8.38 -52.44 -15.39
CA THR A 319 -7.83 -51.13 -15.09
C THR A 319 -7.45 -50.99 -13.60
N ILE A 320 -8.28 -51.51 -12.68
CA ILE A 320 -7.95 -51.55 -11.25
C ILE A 320 -6.68 -52.38 -11.00
N ARG A 321 -6.51 -53.50 -11.68
CA ARG A 321 -5.29 -54.32 -11.58
C ARG A 321 -4.06 -53.57 -12.07
N ASP A 322 -4.20 -52.87 -13.17
CA ASP A 322 -3.12 -52.06 -13.75
C ASP A 322 -2.72 -50.88 -12.79
N ILE A 323 -3.67 -50.24 -12.09
CA ILE A 323 -3.40 -49.25 -11.05
C ILE A 323 -2.64 -49.86 -9.88
N ILE A 324 -3.02 -51.05 -9.42
CA ILE A 324 -2.34 -51.80 -8.33
C ILE A 324 -0.87 -52.06 -8.68
N HIS A 325 -0.56 -52.32 -9.94
CA HIS A 325 0.81 -52.54 -10.39
C HIS A 325 1.64 -51.24 -10.38
N LEU A 326 1.00 -50.10 -10.61
CA LEU A 326 1.69 -48.79 -10.60
C LEU A 326 1.94 -48.25 -9.20
N ASN A 327 1.03 -48.51 -8.26
CA ASN A 327 1.12 -47.94 -6.92
C ASN A 327 0.83 -48.99 -5.83
N PRO A 328 1.83 -49.42 -5.02
CA PRO A 328 1.67 -50.43 -3.98
C PRO A 328 0.63 -50.08 -2.90
N VAL A 329 0.44 -48.78 -2.59
CA VAL A 329 -0.53 -48.29 -1.58
C VAL A 329 -1.97 -48.65 -2.00
N TYR A 330 -2.28 -48.63 -3.29
CA TYR A 330 -3.58 -49.04 -3.80
C TYR A 330 -3.85 -50.51 -3.55
N ARG A 331 -2.81 -51.33 -3.56
CA ARG A 331 -2.94 -52.78 -3.27
C ARG A 331 -3.46 -53.02 -1.86
N GLU A 332 -2.94 -52.31 -0.88
CA GLU A 332 -3.37 -52.44 0.52
C GLU A 332 -4.81 -51.95 0.70
N ASN A 333 -5.19 -50.84 0.10
CA ASN A 333 -6.55 -50.30 0.13
C ASN A 333 -7.56 -51.25 -0.52
N VAL A 334 -7.24 -51.80 -1.69
CA VAL A 334 -8.11 -52.78 -2.39
C VAL A 334 -8.20 -54.05 -1.59
N LEU A 335 -7.12 -54.58 -1.02
CA LEU A 335 -7.12 -55.76 -0.16
C LEU A 335 -7.95 -55.57 1.11
N ALA A 336 -7.84 -54.42 1.78
CA ALA A 336 -8.66 -54.09 2.92
C ALA A 336 -10.16 -54.04 2.58
N MET A 337 -10.53 -53.52 1.41
CA MET A 337 -11.90 -53.50 0.91
C MET A 337 -12.42 -54.88 0.49
N LEU A 338 -11.55 -55.74 -0.06
CA LEU A 338 -11.91 -57.11 -0.48
C LEU A 338 -12.02 -58.10 0.69
N GLN A 339 -11.34 -57.89 1.82
CA GLN A 339 -11.42 -58.72 3.03
C GLN A 339 -12.82 -58.68 3.68
N ALA A 340 -13.69 -57.71 3.28
CA ALA A 340 -15.10 -57.67 3.72
C ALA A 340 -16.00 -58.77 3.11
N GLY A 341 -15.47 -59.78 2.46
CA GLY A 341 -16.15 -61.13 2.31
C GLY A 341 -17.12 -61.25 1.14
N GLN A 342 -17.09 -60.43 0.08
CA GLN A 342 -17.98 -60.60 -1.10
C GLN A 342 -17.19 -60.78 -2.40
N ARG A 343 -17.68 -61.65 -3.32
CA ARG A 343 -17.16 -61.78 -4.70
C ARG A 343 -17.49 -60.53 -5.49
N VAL A 344 -16.61 -59.54 -5.43
CA VAL A 344 -16.78 -58.17 -5.94
C VAL A 344 -16.83 -58.12 -7.46
N ALA A 345 -16.06 -59.00 -8.11
CA ALA A 345 -15.94 -59.04 -9.57
C ALA A 345 -17.22 -59.55 -10.29
N ASP A 346 -18.08 -60.27 -9.59
CA ASP A 346 -19.25 -60.93 -10.20
C ASP A 346 -20.52 -60.03 -10.14
N ASN A 347 -20.52 -58.94 -9.38
CA ASN A 347 -21.67 -58.05 -9.25
C ASN A 347 -21.41 -56.66 -9.87
N PRO A 348 -22.01 -56.38 -11.06
CA PRO A 348 -21.80 -55.10 -11.76
C PRO A 348 -22.18 -53.86 -10.96
N VAL A 349 -23.18 -53.92 -10.08
CA VAL A 349 -23.65 -52.84 -9.23
C VAL A 349 -22.57 -52.45 -8.21
N TYR A 350 -22.02 -53.46 -7.54
CA TYR A 350 -20.98 -53.25 -6.56
C TYR A 350 -19.64 -52.82 -7.18
N LEU A 351 -19.32 -53.37 -8.36
CA LEU A 351 -18.11 -53.06 -9.10
C LEU A 351 -18.09 -51.61 -9.57
N SER A 352 -19.26 -51.09 -10.00
CA SER A 352 -19.36 -49.66 -10.37
C SER A 352 -19.13 -48.73 -9.19
N ASP A 353 -19.66 -49.05 -8.01
CA ASP A 353 -19.49 -48.30 -6.79
C ASP A 353 -18.03 -48.39 -6.26
N LEU A 354 -17.42 -49.57 -6.41
CA LEU A 354 -16.00 -49.77 -6.05
C LEU A 354 -15.07 -48.96 -6.93
N GLY A 355 -15.29 -48.95 -8.23
CA GLY A 355 -14.48 -48.17 -9.15
C GLY A 355 -14.53 -46.67 -8.85
N ALA A 356 -15.71 -46.14 -8.55
CA ALA A 356 -15.86 -44.74 -8.15
C ALA A 356 -15.24 -44.47 -6.79
N ALA A 357 -15.40 -45.34 -5.80
CA ALA A 357 -14.83 -45.14 -4.46
C ALA A 357 -13.29 -45.24 -4.44
N LEU A 358 -12.68 -45.95 -5.38
CA LEU A 358 -11.22 -46.06 -5.52
C LEU A 358 -10.60 -44.90 -6.28
N SER A 359 -11.40 -44.11 -7.00
CA SER A 359 -10.89 -42.96 -7.76
C SER A 359 -10.69 -41.76 -6.83
N GLY A 360 -9.45 -41.50 -6.43
CA GLY A 360 -9.05 -40.32 -5.64
C GLY A 360 -8.99 -39.04 -6.46
N ALA A 361 -8.91 -39.14 -7.79
CA ALA A 361 -8.80 -38.01 -8.70
C ALA A 361 -10.16 -37.54 -9.28
N GLY A 362 -11.27 -38.16 -8.89
CA GLY A 362 -12.59 -37.79 -9.35
C GLY A 362 -13.12 -36.55 -8.71
N ASP A 363 -13.67 -35.64 -9.52
CA ASP A 363 -14.38 -34.48 -8.99
C ASP A 363 -15.61 -34.90 -8.19
N PRO A 364 -15.97 -34.23 -7.10
CA PRO A 364 -17.14 -34.57 -6.28
C PRO A 364 -18.43 -34.74 -7.08
N GLU A 365 -18.63 -33.93 -8.10
CA GLU A 365 -19.78 -33.93 -8.99
C GLU A 365 -19.79 -35.22 -9.88
N GLU A 366 -18.63 -35.64 -10.38
CA GLU A 366 -18.49 -36.86 -11.16
C GLU A 366 -18.73 -38.13 -10.32
N LEU A 367 -18.24 -38.13 -9.08
CA LEU A 367 -18.49 -39.20 -8.12
C LEU A 367 -19.97 -39.27 -7.74
N GLN A 368 -20.60 -38.10 -7.56
CA GLN A 368 -22.03 -38.00 -7.26
C GLN A 368 -22.89 -38.47 -8.45
N ALA A 369 -22.48 -38.21 -9.68
CA ALA A 369 -23.16 -38.70 -10.88
C ALA A 369 -23.21 -40.22 -10.92
N VAL A 370 -22.15 -40.95 -10.50
CA VAL A 370 -22.16 -42.40 -10.35
C VAL A 370 -23.13 -42.85 -9.27
N LEU A 371 -23.28 -42.09 -8.18
CA LEU A 371 -24.22 -42.41 -7.11
C LEU A 371 -25.68 -42.21 -7.55
N GLU A 372 -25.95 -41.20 -8.40
CA GLU A 372 -27.29 -40.83 -8.86
C GLU A 372 -27.80 -41.66 -10.02
N GLU A 373 -26.93 -42.23 -10.84
CA GLU A 373 -27.28 -43.01 -12.02
C GLU A 373 -27.98 -44.33 -11.65
N GLN A 374 -29.15 -44.60 -12.22
CA GLN A 374 -29.94 -45.81 -11.96
C GLN A 374 -29.70 -46.93 -12.98
N ASP A 375 -29.37 -46.57 -14.25
CA ASP A 375 -29.00 -47.56 -15.28
C ASP A 375 -27.59 -48.11 -15.01
N ILE A 376 -27.47 -49.40 -14.80
CA ILE A 376 -26.20 -50.06 -14.48
C ILE A 376 -25.19 -49.97 -15.62
N ARG A 377 -25.61 -49.92 -16.87
CA ARG A 377 -24.74 -49.79 -18.03
C ARG A 377 -24.04 -48.39 -18.00
N ASN A 378 -24.81 -47.33 -17.84
CA ASN A 378 -24.28 -45.98 -17.77
C ASN A 378 -23.43 -45.77 -16.52
N ARG A 379 -23.83 -46.32 -15.38
CA ARG A 379 -23.06 -46.29 -14.14
C ARG A 379 -21.69 -46.93 -14.29
N LEU A 380 -21.61 -48.12 -14.95
CA LEU A 380 -20.32 -48.75 -15.24
C LEU A 380 -19.45 -47.94 -16.20
N ARG A 381 -20.04 -47.24 -17.19
CA ARG A 381 -19.28 -46.32 -18.06
C ARG A 381 -18.72 -45.15 -17.30
N LEU A 382 -19.51 -44.50 -16.45
CA LEU A 382 -19.06 -43.39 -15.60
C LEU A 382 -17.93 -43.85 -14.66
N SER A 383 -18.12 -44.97 -13.99
CA SER A 383 -17.09 -45.55 -13.12
C SER A 383 -15.81 -45.91 -13.88
N LEU A 384 -15.91 -46.50 -15.09
CA LEU A 384 -14.76 -46.82 -15.92
C LEU A 384 -13.96 -45.55 -16.31
N ASN A 385 -14.67 -44.45 -16.61
CA ASN A 385 -14.01 -43.20 -16.93
C ASN A 385 -13.21 -42.67 -15.74
N LEU A 386 -13.77 -42.73 -14.53
CA LEU A 386 -13.08 -42.31 -13.30
C LEU A 386 -11.83 -43.18 -13.03
N VAL A 387 -11.97 -44.51 -13.13
CA VAL A 387 -10.84 -45.44 -12.93
C VAL A 387 -9.76 -45.25 -13.99
N LYS A 388 -10.10 -44.89 -15.24
CA LYS A 388 -9.12 -44.54 -16.28
C LYS A 388 -8.41 -43.24 -16.01
N LYS A 389 -9.11 -42.21 -15.52
CA LYS A 389 -8.46 -40.96 -15.07
C LYS A 389 -7.43 -41.23 -13.95
N GLU A 390 -7.78 -42.05 -12.99
CA GLU A 390 -6.89 -42.45 -11.90
C GLU A 390 -5.67 -43.24 -12.39
N PHE A 391 -5.87 -44.13 -13.36
CA PHE A 391 -4.77 -44.86 -13.99
C PHE A 391 -3.77 -43.95 -14.70
N GLU A 392 -4.25 -42.99 -15.48
CA GLU A 392 -3.36 -42.01 -16.15
C GLU A 392 -2.63 -41.13 -15.15
N LEU A 393 -3.29 -40.71 -14.07
CA LEU A 393 -2.64 -39.96 -13.00
C LEU A 393 -1.53 -40.77 -12.34
N GLY A 394 -1.81 -42.03 -11.98
CA GLY A 394 -0.83 -42.94 -11.38
C GLY A 394 0.36 -43.21 -12.31
N ARG A 395 0.11 -43.32 -13.62
CA ARG A 395 1.15 -43.49 -14.63
C ARG A 395 2.05 -42.26 -14.72
N LEU A 396 1.46 -41.05 -14.72
CA LEU A 396 2.23 -39.82 -14.74
C LEU A 396 3.06 -39.63 -13.45
N GLN A 397 2.48 -39.92 -12.29
CA GLN A 397 3.20 -39.86 -11.01
C GLN A 397 4.39 -40.83 -10.99
N HIS A 398 4.21 -42.06 -11.48
CA HIS A 398 5.29 -43.07 -11.59
C HIS A 398 6.40 -42.59 -12.53
N GLN A 399 6.04 -41.98 -13.67
CA GLN A 399 6.99 -41.46 -14.63
C GLN A 399 7.79 -40.30 -14.03
N ILE A 400 7.12 -39.32 -13.40
CA ILE A 400 7.78 -38.18 -12.72
C ILE A 400 8.69 -38.69 -11.60
N GLY A 401 8.25 -39.68 -10.81
CA GLY A 401 9.04 -40.30 -9.75
C GLY A 401 10.37 -40.89 -10.27
N ARG A 402 10.32 -41.59 -11.38
CA ARG A 402 11.52 -42.15 -12.04
C ARG A 402 12.46 -41.05 -12.56
N GLU A 403 11.94 -40.02 -13.22
CA GLU A 403 12.75 -38.90 -13.71
C GLU A 403 13.41 -38.12 -12.57
N VAL A 404 12.70 -37.92 -11.46
CA VAL A 404 13.26 -37.27 -10.26
C VAL A 404 14.36 -38.15 -9.64
N GLU A 405 14.12 -39.47 -9.51
CA GLU A 405 15.12 -40.40 -8.97
C GLU A 405 16.40 -40.44 -9.83
N GLU A 406 16.24 -40.47 -11.16
CA GLU A 406 17.40 -40.44 -12.07
C GLU A 406 18.17 -39.11 -11.97
N LYS A 407 17.48 -37.96 -11.88
CA LYS A 407 18.11 -36.65 -11.67
C LYS A 407 18.83 -36.57 -10.33
N VAL A 408 18.23 -37.08 -9.27
CA VAL A 408 18.85 -37.15 -7.93
C VAL A 408 20.09 -38.04 -7.95
N LYS A 409 20.03 -39.23 -8.58
CA LYS A 409 21.20 -40.12 -8.75
C LYS A 409 22.32 -39.44 -9.55
N GLN A 410 21.96 -38.72 -10.62
CA GLN A 410 22.96 -37.94 -11.41
C GLN A 410 23.59 -36.81 -10.60
N GLN A 411 22.78 -36.06 -9.83
CA GLN A 411 23.30 -35.01 -8.95
C GLN A 411 24.20 -35.57 -7.85
N HIS A 412 23.80 -36.65 -7.21
CA HIS A 412 24.59 -37.31 -6.19
C HIS A 412 25.93 -37.83 -6.76
N ARG A 413 25.90 -38.47 -7.94
CA ARG A 413 27.11 -38.91 -8.65
C ARG A 413 27.98 -37.70 -9.00
N ARG A 414 27.42 -36.59 -9.48
CA ARG A 414 28.16 -35.36 -9.79
C ARG A 414 28.79 -34.76 -8.55
N TYR A 415 28.05 -34.73 -7.44
CA TYR A 415 28.54 -34.28 -6.16
C TYR A 415 29.71 -35.13 -5.66
N MET A 416 29.59 -36.45 -5.65
CA MET A 416 30.63 -37.38 -5.25
C MET A 416 31.91 -37.23 -6.11
N LEU A 417 31.71 -37.12 -7.44
CA LEU A 417 32.85 -36.90 -8.35
C LEU A 417 33.52 -35.54 -8.12
N THR A 418 32.74 -34.49 -7.80
CA THR A 418 33.26 -33.17 -7.48
C THR A 418 34.06 -33.19 -6.17
N GLU A 419 33.57 -33.90 -5.14
CA GLU A 419 34.29 -34.06 -3.89
C GLU A 419 35.56 -34.87 -4.08
N GLN A 420 35.53 -35.97 -4.79
CA GLN A 420 36.73 -36.74 -5.12
C GLN A 420 37.75 -35.90 -5.89
N LEU A 421 37.28 -35.07 -6.83
CA LEU A 421 38.15 -34.18 -7.60
C LEU A 421 38.76 -33.10 -6.70
N LYS A 422 38.04 -32.58 -5.71
CA LYS A 422 38.58 -31.64 -4.71
C LYS A 422 39.65 -32.30 -3.85
N VAL A 423 39.40 -33.52 -3.34
CA VAL A 423 40.39 -34.25 -2.55
C VAL A 423 41.65 -34.51 -3.36
N ILE A 424 41.51 -34.99 -4.60
CA ILE A 424 42.63 -35.25 -5.50
C ILE A 424 43.39 -33.94 -5.81
N LYS A 425 42.73 -32.86 -6.08
CA LYS A 425 43.36 -31.54 -6.32
C LYS A 425 44.10 -31.02 -5.08
N ARG A 426 43.54 -31.27 -3.86
CA ARG A 426 44.18 -30.94 -2.60
C ARG A 426 45.45 -31.77 -2.36
N GLU A 427 45.41 -33.08 -2.60
CA GLU A 427 46.56 -33.97 -2.50
C GLU A 427 47.64 -33.62 -3.52
N LEU A 428 47.27 -33.15 -4.71
CA LEU A 428 48.19 -32.68 -5.75
C LEU A 428 48.72 -31.26 -5.51
N GLY A 429 48.26 -30.58 -4.46
CA GLY A 429 48.63 -29.16 -4.17
C GLY A 429 48.14 -28.16 -5.20
N LEU A 430 47.19 -28.55 -6.08
CA LEU A 430 46.67 -27.72 -7.17
C LEU A 430 45.48 -26.83 -6.72
N GLU A 431 44.94 -27.08 -5.55
CA GLU A 431 43.82 -26.29 -4.99
C GLU A 431 44.24 -25.77 -3.61
N LYS A 432 44.34 -24.46 -3.48
CA LYS A 432 44.36 -23.79 -2.18
C LYS A 432 42.99 -24.02 -1.53
N ASP A 433 42.93 -24.13 -0.23
CA ASP A 433 41.65 -24.20 0.48
C ASP A 433 40.75 -23.07 0.03
N ASP A 434 39.45 -23.38 -0.17
CA ASP A 434 38.45 -22.37 -0.56
C ASP A 434 38.48 -21.16 0.39
N LYS A 435 38.84 -21.36 1.66
CA LYS A 435 39.04 -20.31 2.66
C LYS A 435 40.23 -19.42 2.31
N ASP A 436 41.39 -20.02 2.00
CA ASP A 436 42.60 -19.27 1.66
C ASP A 436 42.41 -18.47 0.36
N THR A 437 41.71 -19.03 -0.61
CA THR A 437 41.33 -18.31 -1.83
C THR A 437 40.43 -17.12 -1.56
N ILE A 438 39.51 -17.21 -0.60
CA ILE A 438 38.65 -16.09 -0.18
C ILE A 438 39.45 -15.02 0.56
N VAL A 439 40.33 -15.43 1.48
CA VAL A 439 41.21 -14.53 2.22
C VAL A 439 42.21 -13.83 1.29
N ASP A 440 42.84 -14.57 0.36
CA ASP A 440 43.72 -14.00 -0.65
C ASP A 440 42.99 -12.99 -1.55
N LYS A 441 41.74 -13.26 -1.91
CA LYS A 441 40.91 -12.34 -2.68
C LYS A 441 40.61 -11.04 -1.93
N PHE A 442 40.33 -11.11 -0.64
CA PHE A 442 40.15 -9.92 0.18
C PHE A 442 41.45 -9.13 0.33
N ARG A 443 42.56 -9.79 0.61
CA ARG A 443 43.87 -9.14 0.69
C ARG A 443 44.29 -8.49 -0.64
N LEU A 444 44.00 -9.14 -1.78
CA LEU A 444 44.27 -8.57 -3.10
C LEU A 444 43.50 -7.28 -3.33
N ARG A 445 42.23 -7.21 -2.90
CA ARG A 445 41.41 -6.00 -3.01
C ARG A 445 41.95 -4.83 -2.18
N LEU A 446 42.50 -5.14 -1.00
CA LEU A 446 43.02 -4.13 -0.09
C LEU A 446 44.40 -3.58 -0.53
N LYS A 447 45.10 -4.27 -1.42
CA LYS A 447 46.46 -3.91 -1.80
C LYS A 447 46.56 -2.53 -2.45
N ASP A 448 45.56 -2.16 -3.20
CA ASP A 448 45.51 -0.91 -3.98
C ASP A 448 44.76 0.22 -3.24
N LEU A 449 44.32 -0.04 -1.98
CA LEU A 449 43.51 0.89 -1.17
C LEU A 449 44.34 1.44 0.01
N THR A 450 44.14 2.71 0.33
CA THR A 450 44.72 3.34 1.51
C THR A 450 43.75 3.27 2.68
N VAL A 451 43.75 2.11 3.36
CA VAL A 451 42.84 1.83 4.48
C VAL A 451 43.34 2.51 5.76
N PRO A 452 42.49 3.20 6.54
CA PRO A 452 42.87 3.73 7.84
C PRO A 452 43.35 2.61 8.80
N PRO A 453 44.36 2.85 9.64
CA PRO A 453 44.96 1.80 10.47
C PRO A 453 43.96 1.12 11.42
N ALA A 454 43.06 1.86 12.03
CA ALA A 454 42.03 1.29 12.89
C ALA A 454 41.07 0.35 12.14
N VAL A 455 40.74 0.65 10.88
CA VAL A 455 39.90 -0.21 10.04
C VAL A 455 40.66 -1.44 9.59
N MET A 456 41.97 -1.30 9.31
CA MET A 456 42.83 -2.42 8.91
C MET A 456 42.97 -3.45 10.03
N GLU A 457 43.10 -2.99 11.27
CA GLU A 457 43.10 -3.85 12.45
C GLU A 457 41.87 -4.72 12.55
N VAL A 458 40.67 -4.11 12.41
CA VAL A 458 39.39 -4.83 12.40
C VAL A 458 39.29 -5.82 11.22
N ILE A 459 39.78 -5.45 10.04
CA ILE A 459 39.79 -6.33 8.87
C ILE A 459 40.69 -7.55 9.14
N ASP A 460 41.88 -7.35 9.71
CA ASP A 460 42.83 -8.45 10.02
C ASP A 460 42.26 -9.38 11.11
N GLU A 461 41.63 -8.84 12.14
CA GLU A 461 40.92 -9.64 13.16
C GLU A 461 39.80 -10.52 12.53
N GLU A 462 38.95 -9.94 11.71
CA GLU A 462 37.85 -10.68 11.08
C GLU A 462 38.34 -11.66 10.00
N LEU A 463 39.46 -11.39 9.32
CA LEU A 463 40.13 -12.34 8.42
C LEU A 463 40.69 -13.55 9.19
N ASN A 464 41.34 -13.31 10.34
CA ASN A 464 41.77 -14.37 11.23
C ASN A 464 40.63 -15.22 11.75
N LYS A 465 39.54 -14.57 12.16
CA LYS A 465 38.30 -15.23 12.57
C LYS A 465 37.71 -16.08 11.43
N LEU A 466 37.65 -15.55 10.19
CA LEU A 466 37.16 -16.26 9.01
C LEU A 466 37.99 -17.53 8.72
N SER A 467 39.28 -17.50 8.94
CA SER A 467 40.19 -18.66 8.71
C SER A 467 39.86 -19.83 9.65
N VAL A 468 39.43 -19.56 10.89
CA VAL A 468 39.09 -20.55 11.92
C VAL A 468 37.65 -21.09 11.80
N LEU A 469 36.72 -20.28 11.36
CA LEU A 469 35.28 -20.67 11.27
C LEU A 469 35.05 -21.78 10.25
N ASP A 470 34.06 -22.64 10.49
CA ASP A 470 33.63 -23.66 9.54
C ASP A 470 32.85 -23.07 8.37
N ASN A 471 33.12 -23.52 7.13
CA ASN A 471 32.50 -23.05 5.90
C ASN A 471 30.96 -23.17 5.87
N HIS A 472 30.38 -24.09 6.64
CA HIS A 472 28.95 -24.34 6.70
C HIS A 472 28.26 -23.59 7.83
N SER A 473 29.01 -22.88 8.68
CA SER A 473 28.40 -22.11 9.77
C SER A 473 27.71 -20.85 9.27
N SER A 474 26.67 -20.45 9.96
CA SER A 474 25.98 -19.17 9.70
C SER A 474 26.90 -17.99 9.96
N GLU A 475 27.79 -18.11 10.95
CA GLU A 475 28.75 -17.08 11.33
C GLU A 475 29.81 -16.85 10.26
N PHE A 476 30.30 -17.90 9.59
CA PHE A 476 31.18 -17.77 8.44
C PHE A 476 30.57 -16.88 7.34
N ASN A 477 29.29 -17.09 7.01
CA ASN A 477 28.61 -16.29 6.00
C ASN A 477 28.41 -14.83 6.44
N VAL A 478 28.13 -14.57 7.71
CA VAL A 478 28.01 -13.22 8.26
C VAL A 478 29.36 -12.49 8.21
N THR A 479 30.42 -13.12 8.68
CA THR A 479 31.79 -12.56 8.66
C THR A 479 32.28 -12.33 7.23
N ARG A 480 32.04 -13.29 6.33
CA ARG A 480 32.40 -13.16 4.91
C ARG A 480 31.66 -11.97 4.25
N ASN A 481 30.37 -11.82 4.50
CA ASN A 481 29.59 -10.71 3.97
C ASN A 481 30.06 -9.36 4.54
N TYR A 482 30.41 -9.34 5.81
CA TYR A 482 30.97 -8.15 6.46
C TYR A 482 32.29 -7.73 5.83
N LEU A 483 33.22 -8.68 5.66
CA LEU A 483 34.50 -8.44 4.99
C LEU A 483 34.34 -8.04 3.52
N ASP A 484 33.32 -8.58 2.82
CA ASP A 484 33.00 -8.12 1.45
C ASP A 484 32.56 -6.66 1.42
N TRP A 485 31.83 -6.18 2.43
CA TRP A 485 31.52 -4.76 2.56
C TRP A 485 32.76 -3.93 2.85
N LEU A 486 33.53 -4.23 3.88
CA LEU A 486 34.73 -3.49 4.27
C LEU A 486 35.80 -3.42 3.17
N THR A 487 36.03 -4.53 2.47
CA THR A 487 37.06 -4.61 1.42
C THR A 487 36.62 -4.06 0.08
N THR A 488 35.32 -3.76 -0.11
CA THR A 488 34.80 -3.19 -1.36
C THR A 488 34.62 -1.68 -1.27
N LEU A 489 34.68 -1.10 -0.07
CA LEU A 489 34.64 0.35 0.10
C LEU A 489 35.88 1.00 -0.50
N PRO A 490 35.75 2.18 -1.11
CA PRO A 490 36.83 2.84 -1.85
C PRO A 490 37.72 3.67 -0.91
N TRP A 491 38.41 3.01 0.01
CA TRP A 491 39.28 3.68 0.95
C TRP A 491 40.43 4.44 0.27
N GLY A 492 40.45 5.78 0.40
CA GLY A 492 41.46 6.65 -0.18
C GLY A 492 41.34 6.84 -1.70
N VAL A 493 40.34 6.25 -2.37
CA VAL A 493 40.16 6.39 -3.81
C VAL A 493 39.25 7.58 -4.12
N THR A 494 39.78 8.64 -4.66
CA THR A 494 39.06 9.85 -5.06
C THR A 494 39.02 10.00 -6.57
N SER A 495 37.93 10.58 -7.10
CA SER A 495 37.87 11.02 -8.50
C SER A 495 38.64 12.35 -8.65
N GLU A 496 39.27 12.55 -9.77
CA GLU A 496 39.88 13.85 -10.12
C GLU A 496 38.80 14.90 -10.26
N GLU A 497 38.92 15.98 -9.50
CA GLU A 497 37.93 17.08 -9.48
C GLU A 497 38.30 18.14 -10.49
N HIS A 498 37.31 18.56 -11.26
CA HIS A 498 37.46 19.67 -12.17
C HIS A 498 36.78 20.92 -11.53
N LEU A 499 37.59 21.86 -11.09
CA LEU A 499 37.12 23.10 -10.47
C LEU A 499 37.20 24.31 -11.42
N ASP A 500 37.17 24.06 -12.74
CA ASP A 500 37.18 25.12 -13.74
C ASP A 500 35.81 25.75 -13.92
N LEU A 501 35.72 27.04 -13.60
CA LEU A 501 34.48 27.81 -13.67
C LEU A 501 33.93 27.97 -15.09
N ALA A 502 34.81 28.05 -16.08
CA ALA A 502 34.38 28.24 -17.46
C ALA A 502 33.71 26.96 -18.00
N SER A 503 34.33 25.83 -17.75
CA SER A 503 33.78 24.50 -18.09
C SER A 503 32.47 24.21 -17.32
N ALA A 504 32.44 24.53 -16.03
CA ALA A 504 31.25 24.36 -15.20
C ALA A 504 30.08 25.18 -15.71
N ARG A 505 30.32 26.45 -16.07
CA ARG A 505 29.29 27.33 -16.66
C ARG A 505 28.75 26.77 -17.97
N GLN A 506 29.63 26.33 -18.85
CA GLN A 506 29.24 25.74 -20.13
C GLN A 506 28.36 24.51 -19.94
N ILE A 507 28.72 23.59 -19.04
CA ILE A 507 27.93 22.38 -18.74
C ILE A 507 26.55 22.74 -18.17
N LEU A 508 26.48 23.68 -17.25
CA LEU A 508 25.21 24.14 -16.68
C LEU A 508 24.30 24.80 -17.71
N ASP A 509 24.87 25.57 -18.64
CA ASP A 509 24.13 26.23 -19.73
C ASP A 509 23.68 25.25 -20.81
N GLU A 510 24.47 24.20 -21.07
CA GLU A 510 24.12 23.11 -21.97
C GLU A 510 22.97 22.25 -21.43
N ASP A 511 23.01 21.91 -20.15
CA ASP A 511 22.05 21.00 -19.53
C ASP A 511 20.75 21.67 -19.07
N HIS A 512 20.79 22.99 -18.78
CA HIS A 512 19.65 23.75 -18.22
C HIS A 512 19.46 25.11 -18.88
N TYR A 513 18.23 25.39 -19.28
CA TYR A 513 17.82 26.71 -19.74
C TYR A 513 17.23 27.53 -18.61
N GLY A 514 17.59 28.82 -18.53
CA GLY A 514 17.15 29.70 -17.44
C GLY A 514 17.85 29.39 -16.11
N MET A 515 17.19 29.66 -15.01
CA MET A 515 17.69 29.46 -13.62
C MET A 515 19.01 30.19 -13.35
N GLU A 516 19.15 31.44 -13.82
CA GLU A 516 20.41 32.19 -13.72
C GLU A 516 20.87 32.38 -12.26
N ASP A 517 19.93 32.65 -11.34
CA ASP A 517 20.22 32.80 -9.91
C ASP A 517 20.82 31.52 -9.32
N VAL A 518 20.22 30.36 -9.66
CA VAL A 518 20.68 29.05 -9.19
C VAL A 518 22.06 28.75 -9.75
N LYS A 519 22.27 28.98 -11.07
CA LYS A 519 23.56 28.80 -11.71
C LYS A 519 24.64 29.69 -11.12
N LYS A 520 24.33 30.97 -10.85
CA LYS A 520 25.24 31.91 -10.21
C LYS A 520 25.67 31.40 -8.84
N ARG A 521 24.73 30.96 -7.99
CA ARG A 521 25.04 30.40 -6.68
C ARG A 521 25.90 29.15 -6.76
N ILE A 522 25.65 28.26 -7.74
CA ILE A 522 26.49 27.09 -7.98
C ILE A 522 27.90 27.49 -8.38
N LEU A 523 28.05 28.49 -9.29
CA LEU A 523 29.36 28.98 -9.72
C LEU A 523 30.11 29.69 -8.57
N GLU A 524 29.41 30.43 -7.71
CA GLU A 524 29.98 31.01 -6.48
C GLU A 524 30.50 29.89 -5.56
N PHE A 525 29.74 28.82 -5.37
CA PHE A 525 30.17 27.65 -4.60
C PHE A 525 31.41 26.97 -5.20
N ILE A 526 31.46 26.79 -6.53
CA ILE A 526 32.65 26.23 -7.22
C ILE A 526 33.85 27.17 -7.09
N ALA A 527 33.66 28.48 -7.20
CA ALA A 527 34.73 29.47 -7.05
C ALA A 527 35.35 29.43 -5.63
N VAL A 528 34.51 29.36 -4.60
CA VAL A 528 34.98 29.20 -3.23
C VAL A 528 35.73 27.91 -3.04
N SER A 529 35.25 26.81 -3.65
CA SER A 529 35.88 25.49 -3.59
C SER A 529 37.23 25.50 -4.31
N GLN A 530 37.36 26.21 -5.44
CA GLN A 530 38.60 26.38 -6.17
C GLN A 530 39.65 27.12 -5.35
N LEU A 531 39.26 28.23 -4.67
CA LEU A 531 40.15 29.00 -3.81
C LEU A 531 40.58 28.25 -2.56
N LYS A 532 39.67 27.50 -1.97
CA LYS A 532 39.91 26.68 -0.77
C LYS A 532 40.68 25.39 -1.06
N GLY A 533 40.69 24.95 -2.33
CA GLY A 533 41.27 23.67 -2.76
C GLY A 533 40.49 22.45 -2.28
N THR A 534 39.32 22.64 -1.66
CA THR A 534 38.45 21.57 -1.17
C THR A 534 36.97 21.98 -1.27
N THR A 535 36.11 21.05 -1.53
CA THR A 535 34.63 21.24 -1.57
C THR A 535 33.98 20.98 -0.21
N GLN A 536 34.77 20.87 0.85
CA GLN A 536 34.29 20.50 2.19
C GLN A 536 33.47 21.62 2.85
N GLY A 537 32.43 21.25 3.58
CA GLY A 537 31.80 22.10 4.61
C GLY A 537 30.53 22.79 4.21
N LYS A 538 30.03 22.66 2.98
CA LYS A 538 28.72 23.26 2.61
C LYS A 538 27.78 22.24 2.01
N ILE A 539 26.53 22.32 2.43
CA ILE A 539 25.43 21.48 1.95
C ILE A 539 24.45 22.38 1.22
N LEU A 540 24.19 22.08 -0.03
CA LEU A 540 23.25 22.85 -0.84
C LEU A 540 21.85 22.20 -0.77
N CYS A 541 20.84 23.01 -0.48
CA CYS A 541 19.45 22.57 -0.52
C CYS A 541 18.67 23.33 -1.59
N PHE A 542 18.25 22.63 -2.63
CA PHE A 542 17.39 23.19 -3.67
C PHE A 542 15.92 23.01 -3.27
N TYR A 543 15.23 24.12 -2.99
CA TYR A 543 13.82 24.07 -2.67
C TYR A 543 12.96 24.80 -3.69
N GLY A 544 11.69 24.46 -3.79
CA GLY A 544 10.75 25.08 -4.72
C GLY A 544 9.74 24.09 -5.30
N PRO A 545 8.89 24.51 -6.23
CA PRO A 545 7.80 23.70 -6.73
C PRO A 545 8.27 22.44 -7.47
N PRO A 546 7.42 21.42 -7.62
CA PRO A 546 7.78 20.18 -8.30
C PRO A 546 7.96 20.40 -9.81
N GLY A 547 8.93 19.68 -10.42
CA GLY A 547 9.15 19.69 -11.86
C GLY A 547 9.98 20.84 -12.41
N VAL A 548 10.65 21.62 -11.55
CA VAL A 548 11.53 22.74 -11.93
C VAL A 548 12.99 22.33 -12.15
N GLY A 549 13.31 21.04 -12.08
CA GLY A 549 14.67 20.57 -12.40
C GLY A 549 15.61 20.43 -11.20
N LYS A 550 15.15 20.51 -9.94
CA LYS A 550 15.99 20.36 -8.72
C LYS A 550 16.89 19.11 -8.74
N THR A 551 16.33 17.99 -9.13
CA THR A 551 17.06 16.72 -9.20
C THR A 551 18.01 16.63 -10.40
N SER A 552 17.67 17.26 -11.53
CA SER A 552 18.50 17.27 -12.73
C SER A 552 19.72 18.16 -12.56
N ILE A 553 19.59 19.34 -11.93
CA ILE A 553 20.69 20.25 -11.72
C ILE A 553 21.79 19.66 -10.83
N ALA A 554 21.41 18.84 -9.83
CA ALA A 554 22.38 18.14 -8.99
C ALA A 554 23.23 17.14 -9.82
N ARG A 555 22.65 16.52 -10.85
CA ARG A 555 23.40 15.67 -11.77
C ARG A 555 24.36 16.48 -12.63
N SER A 556 23.97 17.66 -13.09
CA SER A 556 24.81 18.56 -13.88
C SER A 556 25.97 19.11 -13.05
N ILE A 557 25.75 19.39 -11.77
CA ILE A 557 26.81 19.76 -10.83
C ILE A 557 27.82 18.60 -10.69
N ALA A 558 27.34 17.37 -10.54
CA ALA A 558 28.24 16.22 -10.49
C ALA A 558 29.05 16.05 -11.77
N ARG A 559 28.45 16.30 -12.95
CA ARG A 559 29.15 16.31 -14.25
C ARG A 559 30.17 17.45 -14.33
N ALA A 560 29.82 18.63 -13.89
CA ALA A 560 30.69 19.80 -13.90
C ALA A 560 31.93 19.63 -12.99
N LEU A 561 31.75 18.99 -11.83
CA LEU A 561 32.84 18.71 -10.89
C LEU A 561 33.56 17.38 -11.17
N ASN A 562 33.16 16.63 -12.22
CA ASN A 562 33.64 15.27 -12.52
C ASN A 562 33.55 14.27 -11.35
N ARG A 563 32.50 14.44 -10.51
CA ARG A 563 32.20 13.55 -9.40
C ARG A 563 31.19 12.48 -9.79
N LYS A 564 31.31 11.28 -9.21
CA LYS A 564 30.31 10.23 -9.39
C LYS A 564 29.03 10.63 -8.68
N TYR A 565 27.90 10.44 -9.36
CA TYR A 565 26.57 10.84 -8.88
C TYR A 565 25.80 9.66 -8.31
N PHE A 566 25.24 9.84 -7.13
CA PHE A 566 24.29 8.91 -6.54
C PHE A 566 23.07 9.64 -5.99
N ARG A 567 21.89 9.05 -6.12
CA ARG A 567 20.64 9.61 -5.62
C ARG A 567 19.90 8.59 -4.77
N PHE A 568 19.39 9.02 -3.63
CA PHE A 568 18.37 8.30 -2.87
C PHE A 568 17.33 9.28 -2.33
N SER A 569 16.09 8.79 -2.13
CA SER A 569 15.02 9.59 -1.57
C SER A 569 14.80 9.20 -0.12
N VAL A 570 14.61 10.20 0.72
CA VAL A 570 14.24 10.02 2.14
C VAL A 570 12.74 10.24 2.38
N GLY A 571 11.99 10.54 1.32
CA GLY A 571 10.54 10.70 1.40
C GLY A 571 9.84 9.40 1.81
N GLY A 572 9.13 9.45 2.94
CA GLY A 572 8.45 8.29 3.52
C GLY A 572 9.34 7.36 4.35
N MET A 573 10.62 7.68 4.50
CA MET A 573 11.55 6.95 5.38
C MET A 573 11.20 7.25 6.84
N SER A 574 11.04 6.18 7.63
CA SER A 574 10.67 6.26 9.05
C SER A 574 11.64 5.54 9.97
N ASP A 575 12.65 4.85 9.41
CA ASP A 575 13.64 4.06 10.14
C ASP A 575 15.04 4.69 10.04
N VAL A 576 15.65 4.98 11.18
CA VAL A 576 17.03 5.45 11.30
C VAL A 576 18.02 4.44 10.71
N SER A 577 17.73 3.15 10.81
CA SER A 577 18.60 2.08 10.33
C SER A 577 18.81 2.09 8.81
N GLU A 578 17.93 2.72 8.04
CA GLU A 578 18.17 2.89 6.60
C GLU A 578 19.34 3.84 6.31
N ILE A 579 19.61 4.81 7.19
CA ILE A 579 20.72 5.76 7.05
C ILE A 579 21.97 5.21 7.72
N LYS A 580 21.86 4.78 9.01
CA LYS A 580 22.96 4.34 9.85
C LYS A 580 23.27 2.83 9.79
N GLY A 581 22.47 2.05 9.04
CA GLY A 581 22.63 0.60 8.98
C GLY A 581 22.00 -0.16 10.14
N HIS A 582 21.79 -1.46 9.95
CA HIS A 582 21.29 -2.38 10.97
C HIS A 582 22.45 -3.09 11.67
N ARG A 583 22.33 -3.38 12.95
CA ARG A 583 23.36 -4.19 13.66
C ARG A 583 23.53 -5.55 13.01
N ARG A 584 24.77 -6.02 12.88
CA ARG A 584 25.17 -7.29 12.20
C ARG A 584 24.45 -8.55 12.70
N THR A 585 23.97 -8.52 13.93
CA THR A 585 23.30 -9.65 14.58
C THR A 585 21.88 -9.91 14.08
N TYR A 586 21.27 -8.98 13.37
CA TYR A 586 19.93 -9.16 12.83
C TYR A 586 19.94 -9.93 11.51
N VAL A 587 18.95 -10.80 11.33
CA VAL A 587 18.78 -11.53 10.06
C VAL A 587 18.38 -10.53 8.96
N GLY A 588 19.17 -10.51 7.89
CA GLY A 588 18.94 -9.56 6.78
C GLY A 588 19.56 -8.17 7.01
N ALA A 589 20.42 -8.00 8.04
CA ALA A 589 21.11 -6.75 8.30
C ALA A 589 21.90 -6.26 7.07
N MET A 590 21.82 -4.96 6.80
CA MET A 590 22.53 -4.29 5.72
C MET A 590 23.11 -2.95 6.20
N PRO A 591 24.24 -2.49 5.62
CA PRO A 591 24.75 -1.15 5.87
C PRO A 591 23.76 -0.07 5.42
N GLY A 592 23.92 1.12 5.97
CA GLY A 592 23.14 2.30 5.60
C GLY A 592 23.29 2.69 4.14
N LYS A 593 22.34 3.48 3.65
CA LYS A 593 22.30 3.94 2.24
C LYS A 593 23.56 4.67 1.80
N ILE A 594 24.22 5.36 2.71
CA ILE A 594 25.46 6.09 2.44
C ILE A 594 26.59 5.12 2.12
N ILE A 595 26.79 4.10 2.95
CA ILE A 595 27.78 3.06 2.72
C ILE A 595 27.51 2.28 1.43
N GLN A 596 26.23 1.99 1.17
CA GLN A 596 25.81 1.39 -0.11
C GLN A 596 26.13 2.29 -1.31
N CYS A 597 26.03 3.62 -1.12
CA CYS A 597 26.40 4.60 -2.14
C CYS A 597 27.91 4.51 -2.44
N LEU A 598 28.77 4.59 -1.42
CA LEU A 598 30.23 4.51 -1.59
C LEU A 598 30.64 3.21 -2.31
N LYS A 599 30.05 2.07 -1.97
CA LYS A 599 30.28 0.80 -2.68
C LYS A 599 29.89 0.86 -4.16
N LYS A 600 28.80 1.56 -4.51
CA LYS A 600 28.32 1.69 -5.91
C LYS A 600 29.12 2.69 -6.73
N THR A 601 29.49 3.81 -6.15
CA THR A 601 30.24 4.87 -6.81
C THR A 601 31.72 4.53 -6.95
N LYS A 602 32.26 3.69 -6.05
CA LYS A 602 33.67 3.30 -5.97
C LYS A 602 34.63 4.49 -5.84
N THR A 603 34.15 5.57 -5.24
CA THR A 603 34.94 6.79 -4.95
C THR A 603 34.55 7.30 -3.58
N GLU A 604 35.52 7.90 -2.86
CA GLU A 604 35.33 8.48 -1.53
C GLU A 604 34.70 9.90 -1.58
N ASN A 605 34.79 10.57 -2.73
CA ASN A 605 34.30 11.92 -2.98
C ASN A 605 33.12 11.98 -3.95
N PRO A 606 32.07 11.13 -3.85
CA PRO A 606 30.92 11.22 -4.70
C PRO A 606 30.05 12.47 -4.41
N LEU A 607 29.18 12.83 -5.35
CA LEU A 607 28.07 13.73 -5.07
C LEU A 607 26.85 12.88 -4.74
N ILE A 608 26.31 13.06 -3.54
CA ILE A 608 25.13 12.34 -3.05
C ILE A 608 23.95 13.31 -3.03
N LEU A 609 22.91 13.00 -3.80
CA LEU A 609 21.65 13.70 -3.77
C LEU A 609 20.67 13.01 -2.81
N ILE A 610 20.26 13.71 -1.77
CA ILE A 610 19.20 13.33 -0.83
C ILE A 610 17.91 14.04 -1.27
N ASP A 611 16.99 13.29 -1.84
CA ASP A 611 15.78 13.84 -2.45
C ASP A 611 14.59 13.77 -1.47
N GLU A 612 13.73 14.79 -1.51
CA GLU A 612 12.49 14.90 -0.71
C GLU A 612 12.71 14.96 0.81
N VAL A 613 13.64 15.78 1.28
CA VAL A 613 13.92 15.98 2.73
C VAL A 613 12.72 16.56 3.49
N ASP A 614 11.86 17.28 2.80
CA ASP A 614 10.59 17.81 3.30
C ASP A 614 9.56 16.76 3.66
N LYS A 615 9.75 15.50 3.21
CA LYS A 615 8.82 14.39 3.44
C LYS A 615 9.35 13.33 4.42
N LEU A 616 10.25 13.71 5.29
CA LEU A 616 10.76 12.85 6.36
C LEU A 616 9.61 12.42 7.28
N GLY A 617 9.45 11.11 7.46
CA GLY A 617 8.45 10.55 8.36
C GLY A 617 8.94 10.56 9.81
N ARG A 618 8.05 10.83 10.75
CA ARG A 618 8.29 10.58 12.18
C ARG A 618 7.79 9.17 12.48
N GLY A 619 8.70 8.22 12.69
CA GLY A 619 8.37 6.81 12.89
C GLY A 619 8.56 6.35 14.33
N TRP A 620 8.02 5.16 14.64
CA TRP A 620 8.22 4.46 15.92
C TRP A 620 9.66 4.01 16.17
N GLN A 621 10.44 3.87 15.10
CA GLN A 621 11.83 3.34 15.14
C GLN A 621 12.88 4.44 15.17
N GLY A 622 12.53 5.62 15.64
CA GLY A 622 13.43 6.76 15.76
C GLY A 622 13.12 7.90 14.80
N ASP A 623 13.89 8.95 14.90
CA ASP A 623 13.77 10.14 14.05
C ASP A 623 14.89 10.13 12.99
N PRO A 624 14.59 9.88 11.70
CA PRO A 624 15.58 9.93 10.63
C PRO A 624 16.25 11.31 10.48
N ALA A 625 15.58 12.38 10.93
CA ALA A 625 16.15 13.71 10.89
C ALA A 625 17.39 13.83 11.78
N SER A 626 17.41 13.18 12.95
CA SER A 626 18.60 13.16 13.82
C SER A 626 19.78 12.40 13.22
N ALA A 627 19.53 11.32 12.45
CA ALA A 627 20.59 10.64 11.72
C ALA A 627 21.16 11.51 10.58
N LEU A 628 20.29 12.26 9.91
CA LEU A 628 20.73 13.22 8.88
C LEU A 628 21.50 14.39 9.48
N LEU A 629 21.18 14.83 10.71
CA LEU A 629 21.94 15.89 11.39
C LEU A 629 23.40 15.51 11.58
N GLU A 630 23.69 14.28 12.01
CA GLU A 630 25.06 13.78 12.17
C GLU A 630 25.76 13.64 10.81
N LEU A 631 25.04 13.14 9.80
CA LEU A 631 25.56 12.97 8.45
C LEU A 631 25.92 14.30 7.79
N LEU A 632 25.06 15.30 7.97
CA LEU A 632 25.15 16.61 7.31
C LEU A 632 25.95 17.64 8.12
N ASP A 633 26.47 17.27 9.28
CA ASP A 633 27.32 18.15 10.08
C ASP A 633 28.79 18.01 9.64
N PRO A 634 29.43 19.05 9.09
CA PRO A 634 30.81 18.98 8.64
C PRO A 634 31.83 18.66 9.75
N GLU A 635 31.49 18.92 11.02
CA GLU A 635 32.34 18.60 12.17
C GLU A 635 32.23 17.11 12.59
N GLN A 636 31.08 16.49 12.36
CA GLN A 636 30.78 15.12 12.77
C GLN A 636 30.93 14.11 11.64
N ASN A 637 30.75 14.50 10.38
CA ASN A 637 30.72 13.59 9.24
C ASN A 637 32.08 12.90 8.95
N ALA A 638 33.20 13.45 9.44
CA ALA A 638 34.51 12.83 9.36
C ALA A 638 34.60 11.52 10.17
N ASN A 639 33.76 11.38 11.19
CA ASN A 639 33.71 10.21 12.08
C ASN A 639 32.36 9.52 12.02
N PHE A 640 31.76 9.43 10.85
CA PHE A 640 30.43 8.79 10.69
C PHE A 640 30.50 7.30 11.04
N LEU A 641 29.65 6.86 11.98
CA LEU A 641 29.56 5.47 12.42
C LEU A 641 28.33 4.78 11.82
N ASP A 642 28.57 3.78 10.97
CA ASP A 642 27.52 2.89 10.48
C ASP A 642 27.40 1.68 11.43
N HIS A 643 26.19 1.36 11.89
CA HIS A 643 25.95 0.28 12.86
C HIS A 643 26.22 -1.13 12.31
N TYR A 644 26.23 -1.30 10.99
CA TYR A 644 26.60 -2.58 10.35
C TYR A 644 28.10 -2.74 10.27
N LEU A 645 28.81 -1.67 9.87
CA LEU A 645 30.26 -1.71 9.73
C LEU A 645 30.96 -1.64 11.08
N ASP A 646 30.40 -0.92 12.06
CA ASP A 646 30.96 -0.69 13.38
C ASP A 646 32.39 -0.13 13.36
N VAL A 647 32.69 0.61 12.28
CA VAL A 647 33.93 1.37 12.09
C VAL A 647 33.57 2.76 11.58
N THR A 648 34.41 3.73 11.90
CA THR A 648 34.22 5.12 11.45
C THR A 648 34.62 5.25 9.98
N VAL A 649 33.77 5.96 9.23
CA VAL A 649 33.99 6.28 7.81
C VAL A 649 34.04 7.78 7.64
N ASP A 650 35.07 8.27 6.97
CA ASP A 650 35.22 9.70 6.68
C ASP A 650 34.35 10.09 5.49
N LEU A 651 33.32 10.89 5.73
CA LEU A 651 32.40 11.42 4.73
C LEU A 651 32.65 12.91 4.42
N SER A 652 33.73 13.50 4.96
CA SER A 652 34.06 14.92 4.80
C SER A 652 34.27 15.33 3.34
N ARG A 653 34.67 14.40 2.48
CA ARG A 653 34.91 14.62 1.05
C ARG A 653 33.66 14.45 0.20
N VAL A 654 32.58 13.92 0.77
CA VAL A 654 31.31 13.72 0.07
C VAL A 654 30.61 15.07 -0.08
N LEU A 655 30.16 15.38 -1.29
CA LEU A 655 29.31 16.56 -1.53
C LEU A 655 27.84 16.16 -1.39
N PHE A 656 27.20 16.65 -0.35
CA PHE A 656 25.77 16.44 -0.14
C PHE A 656 24.96 17.55 -0.79
N ILE A 657 23.98 17.14 -1.58
CA ILE A 657 22.94 18.04 -2.10
C ILE A 657 21.60 17.49 -1.65
N THR A 658 20.74 18.38 -1.18
CA THR A 658 19.39 18.01 -0.74
C THR A 658 18.34 18.69 -1.62
N THR A 659 17.15 18.11 -1.72
CA THR A 659 16.01 18.74 -2.41
C THR A 659 14.79 18.73 -1.52
N ALA A 660 14.01 19.80 -1.60
CA ALA A 660 12.74 19.96 -0.89
C ALA A 660 11.70 20.64 -1.78
N ASN A 661 10.42 20.46 -1.50
CA ASN A 661 9.36 21.24 -2.12
C ASN A 661 8.87 22.37 -1.21
N GLN A 662 8.86 22.15 0.10
CA GLN A 662 8.41 23.09 1.12
C GLN A 662 9.46 23.23 2.22
N LEU A 663 9.66 24.44 2.72
CA LEU A 663 10.64 24.74 3.79
C LEU A 663 10.10 24.42 5.18
N ASP A 664 8.83 24.69 5.40
CA ASP A 664 8.20 24.63 6.73
C ASP A 664 8.14 23.23 7.33
N THR A 665 8.21 22.21 6.47
CA THR A 665 8.20 20.80 6.87
C THR A 665 9.59 20.28 7.24
N ILE A 666 10.66 21.01 6.89
CA ILE A 666 12.04 20.62 7.22
C ILE A 666 12.32 21.02 8.68
N PRO A 667 12.81 20.11 9.52
CA PRO A 667 13.24 20.46 10.87
C PRO A 667 14.25 21.59 10.88
N GLU A 668 14.03 22.59 11.74
CA GLU A 668 14.87 23.79 11.84
C GLU A 668 16.37 23.48 12.02
N PRO A 669 16.80 22.52 12.87
CA PRO A 669 18.21 22.17 12.99
C PRO A 669 18.86 21.64 11.70
N LEU A 670 18.08 21.00 10.83
CA LEU A 670 18.57 20.58 9.50
C LEU A 670 18.68 21.77 8.55
N ARG A 671 17.70 22.67 8.59
CA ARG A 671 17.66 23.86 7.73
C ARG A 671 18.85 24.78 8.01
N ASP A 672 19.25 24.96 9.28
CA ASP A 672 20.37 25.80 9.67
C ASP A 672 21.74 25.30 9.16
N ARG A 673 21.87 24.01 8.85
CA ARG A 673 23.09 23.41 8.30
C ARG A 673 23.17 23.46 6.78
N MET A 674 22.09 23.86 6.10
CA MET A 674 21.98 23.85 4.65
C MET A 674 21.97 25.27 4.09
N GLU A 675 22.68 25.49 3.00
CA GLU A 675 22.53 26.70 2.19
C GLU A 675 21.29 26.54 1.31
N MET A 676 20.27 27.35 1.62
CA MET A 676 18.96 27.27 0.96
C MET A 676 18.99 28.04 -0.36
N ILE A 677 18.74 27.33 -1.47
CA ILE A 677 18.70 27.90 -2.82
C ILE A 677 17.30 27.71 -3.39
N GLU A 678 16.61 28.81 -3.63
CA GLU A 678 15.28 28.78 -4.22
C GLU A 678 15.34 28.48 -5.72
N VAL A 679 14.59 27.50 -6.14
CA VAL A 679 14.37 27.16 -7.54
C VAL A 679 12.95 27.53 -7.91
N SER A 680 12.79 28.72 -8.49
CA SER A 680 11.49 29.26 -8.87
C SER A 680 10.86 28.53 -10.05
N GLY A 681 9.56 28.74 -10.27
CA GLY A 681 8.84 28.24 -11.43
C GLY A 681 9.28 28.87 -12.74
N TYR A 682 9.08 28.15 -13.84
CA TYR A 682 9.40 28.63 -15.19
C TYR A 682 8.29 29.51 -15.80
N VAL A 683 8.69 30.48 -16.59
CA VAL A 683 7.82 31.29 -17.44
C VAL A 683 7.41 30.50 -18.69
N GLU A 684 6.39 30.95 -19.39
CA GLU A 684 5.90 30.30 -20.63
C GLU A 684 6.98 30.20 -21.72
N ASP A 685 7.76 31.26 -21.90
CA ASP A 685 8.83 31.30 -22.89
C ASP A 685 9.98 30.34 -22.53
N GLU A 686 10.33 30.26 -21.24
CA GLU A 686 11.29 29.30 -20.73
C GLU A 686 10.80 27.85 -20.92
N LYS A 687 9.52 27.58 -20.62
CA LYS A 687 8.94 26.25 -20.85
C LYS A 687 8.94 25.86 -22.32
N LEU A 688 8.71 26.80 -23.20
CA LEU A 688 8.75 26.58 -24.64
C LEU A 688 10.16 26.19 -25.09
N GLU A 689 11.18 26.92 -24.63
CA GLU A 689 12.57 26.61 -24.95
C GLU A 689 13.04 25.30 -24.31
N ILE A 690 12.66 25.03 -23.08
CA ILE A 690 12.93 23.74 -22.40
C ILE A 690 12.27 22.60 -23.17
N ALA A 691 11.01 22.76 -23.59
CA ALA A 691 10.31 21.75 -24.36
C ALA A 691 11.03 21.44 -25.66
N ARG A 692 11.49 22.48 -26.37
CA ARG A 692 12.14 22.38 -27.67
C ARG A 692 13.55 21.80 -27.59
N ARG A 693 14.38 22.29 -26.63
CA ARG A 693 15.80 21.91 -26.55
C ARG A 693 16.03 20.59 -25.84
N TYR A 694 15.20 20.25 -24.83
CA TYR A 694 15.45 19.07 -23.96
C TYR A 694 14.36 18.04 -24.02
N LEU A 695 13.07 18.42 -23.77
CA LEU A 695 12.02 17.43 -23.58
C LEU A 695 11.65 16.69 -24.87
N LEU A 696 11.62 17.40 -26.00
CA LEU A 696 11.23 16.84 -27.29
C LEU A 696 12.29 15.89 -27.84
N PRO A 697 13.60 16.25 -27.88
CA PRO A 697 14.65 15.32 -28.25
C PRO A 697 14.69 14.09 -27.34
N GLN A 698 14.62 14.29 -26.02
CA GLN A 698 14.63 13.18 -25.06
C GLN A 698 13.47 12.21 -25.26
N ALA A 699 12.26 12.72 -25.51
CA ALA A 699 11.09 11.89 -25.74
C ALA A 699 11.18 11.16 -27.09
N SER A 700 11.75 11.81 -28.10
CA SER A 700 11.98 11.21 -29.43
C SER A 700 13.00 10.08 -29.36
N ASP A 701 14.12 10.27 -28.67
CA ASP A 701 15.15 9.25 -28.45
C ASP A 701 14.60 8.04 -27.70
N GLN A 702 13.81 8.25 -26.65
CA GLN A 702 13.16 7.18 -25.88
C GLN A 702 12.18 6.34 -26.72
N CYS A 703 11.54 6.96 -27.72
CA CYS A 703 10.63 6.28 -28.63
C CYS A 703 11.30 5.79 -29.91
N GLY A 704 12.60 6.00 -30.09
CA GLY A 704 13.34 5.63 -31.32
C GLY A 704 12.92 6.42 -32.56
N LEU A 705 12.39 7.64 -32.36
CA LEU A 705 12.01 8.53 -33.44
C LEU A 705 13.15 9.50 -33.78
N THR A 706 13.52 9.59 -35.05
CA THR A 706 14.41 10.65 -35.53
C THR A 706 13.65 11.96 -35.63
N THR A 707 14.34 13.08 -35.41
CA THR A 707 13.77 14.45 -35.47
C THR A 707 13.10 14.77 -36.79
N ASP A 708 13.55 14.12 -37.89
CA ASP A 708 13.03 14.35 -39.25
C ASP A 708 11.65 13.72 -39.48
N ARG A 709 11.20 12.82 -38.62
CA ARG A 709 9.92 12.11 -38.76
C ARG A 709 8.75 12.80 -38.08
N MET A 710 9.03 13.75 -37.20
CA MET A 710 8.00 14.48 -36.46
C MET A 710 8.39 15.95 -36.31
N ILE A 711 7.44 16.83 -36.63
CA ILE A 711 7.57 18.26 -36.43
C ILE A 711 6.41 18.73 -35.54
N ILE A 712 6.75 19.38 -34.44
CA ILE A 712 5.76 20.03 -33.57
C ILE A 712 5.88 21.54 -33.73
N ASP A 713 4.81 22.22 -34.13
CA ASP A 713 4.78 23.65 -34.29
C ASP A 713 4.95 24.35 -32.94
N SER A 714 5.65 25.50 -32.91
CA SER A 714 5.77 26.33 -31.72
C SER A 714 4.41 26.78 -31.17
N ALA A 715 3.45 27.09 -32.08
CA ALA A 715 2.09 27.43 -31.71
C ALA A 715 1.36 26.26 -30.97
N ALA A 716 1.64 25.01 -31.38
CA ALA A 716 1.12 23.83 -30.72
C ALA A 716 1.70 23.65 -29.32
N LEU A 717 3.01 23.88 -29.14
CA LEU A 717 3.66 23.85 -27.81
C LEU A 717 3.13 24.94 -26.87
N VAL A 718 2.96 26.18 -27.37
CA VAL A 718 2.36 27.28 -26.60
C VAL A 718 0.94 26.92 -26.17
N ARG A 719 0.13 26.36 -27.09
CA ARG A 719 -1.21 25.87 -26.74
C ARG A 719 -1.18 24.75 -25.70
N LEU A 720 -0.22 23.80 -25.80
CA LEU A 720 -0.03 22.74 -24.83
C LEU A 720 0.28 23.30 -23.43
N ILE A 721 1.18 24.29 -23.36
CA ILE A 721 1.56 24.94 -22.11
C ILE A 721 0.36 25.67 -21.48
N LYS A 722 -0.39 26.46 -22.30
CA LYS A 722 -1.50 27.30 -21.82
C LYS A 722 -2.73 26.48 -21.41
N GLN A 723 -3.12 25.52 -22.23
CA GLN A 723 -4.43 24.86 -22.13
C GLN A 723 -4.38 23.47 -21.46
N TYR A 724 -3.20 22.83 -21.33
CA TYR A 724 -3.07 21.48 -20.78
C TYR A 724 -2.11 21.38 -19.59
N CYS A 725 -1.15 22.30 -19.43
CA CYS A 725 -0.07 22.19 -18.44
C CYS A 725 0.04 23.44 -17.58
N ARG A 726 -0.94 23.68 -16.71
CA ARG A 726 -0.86 24.76 -15.71
C ARG A 726 -0.10 24.29 -14.49
N GLU A 727 1.22 24.30 -14.57
CA GLU A 727 2.13 23.95 -13.49
C GLU A 727 3.28 24.96 -13.44
N SER A 728 3.92 25.11 -12.29
CA SER A 728 5.13 25.93 -12.15
C SER A 728 6.33 25.32 -12.86
N GLY A 729 6.46 23.98 -12.89
CA GLY A 729 7.51 23.24 -13.58
C GLY A 729 7.12 22.76 -14.98
N VAL A 730 7.77 21.70 -15.42
CA VAL A 730 7.61 21.08 -16.76
C VAL A 730 7.25 19.57 -16.70
N ARG A 731 6.84 19.06 -15.52
CA ARG A 731 6.60 17.62 -15.32
C ARG A 731 5.40 17.08 -16.10
N ASN A 732 4.30 17.81 -16.13
CA ASN A 732 3.12 17.43 -16.91
C ASN A 732 3.31 17.74 -18.39
N LEU A 733 4.04 18.83 -18.71
CA LEU A 733 4.45 19.16 -20.08
C LEU A 733 5.26 18.00 -20.67
N GLN A 734 6.23 17.47 -19.94
CA GLN A 734 6.99 16.29 -20.35
C GLN A 734 6.09 15.08 -20.62
N LYS A 735 5.16 14.75 -19.72
CA LYS A 735 4.22 13.64 -19.92
C LYS A 735 3.33 13.81 -21.14
N HIS A 736 2.91 15.03 -21.43
CA HIS A 736 2.09 15.31 -22.62
C HIS A 736 2.91 15.23 -23.89
N ILE A 737 4.15 15.71 -23.91
CA ILE A 737 5.08 15.54 -25.04
C ILE A 737 5.34 14.05 -25.27
N GLU A 738 5.67 13.27 -24.24
CA GLU A 738 5.83 11.82 -24.35
C GLU A 738 4.56 11.12 -24.89
N LYS A 739 3.37 11.60 -24.50
CA LYS A 739 2.09 11.08 -25.02
C LYS A 739 1.93 11.36 -26.51
N ILE A 740 2.30 12.57 -26.94
CA ILE A 740 2.26 12.95 -28.36
C ILE A 740 3.23 12.09 -29.16
N VAL A 741 4.48 12.00 -28.71
CA VAL A 741 5.54 11.24 -29.38
C VAL A 741 5.15 9.76 -29.51
N ARG A 742 4.62 9.15 -28.44
CA ARG A 742 4.13 7.75 -28.48
C ARG A 742 2.98 7.54 -29.48
N LYS A 743 2.05 8.49 -29.59
CA LYS A 743 0.97 8.39 -30.59
C LYS A 743 1.47 8.58 -32.00
N VAL A 744 2.43 9.48 -32.22
CA VAL A 744 3.10 9.65 -33.51
C VAL A 744 3.84 8.37 -33.88
N ALA A 745 4.60 7.77 -32.95
CA ALA A 745 5.27 6.49 -33.18
C ALA A 745 4.28 5.38 -33.57
N TYR A 746 3.14 5.31 -32.89
CA TYR A 746 2.08 4.35 -33.21
C TYR A 746 1.54 4.56 -34.65
N GLN A 747 1.28 5.82 -35.05
CA GLN A 747 0.77 6.14 -36.38
C GLN A 747 1.79 5.81 -37.51
N LEU A 748 3.09 6.00 -37.22
CA LEU A 748 4.15 5.65 -38.16
C LEU A 748 4.31 4.13 -38.33
N VAL A 749 4.17 3.36 -37.24
CA VAL A 749 4.27 1.88 -37.30
C VAL A 749 3.07 1.27 -38.00
N ASN A 750 1.87 1.81 -37.79
CA ASN A 750 0.65 1.35 -38.44
C ASN A 750 0.48 1.84 -39.88
N VAL A 751 1.47 2.58 -40.40
CA VAL A 751 1.45 3.16 -41.77
C VAL A 751 0.19 4.01 -42.04
N GLU A 752 -0.36 4.64 -40.98
CA GLU A 752 -1.54 5.50 -41.08
C GLU A 752 -1.20 6.86 -41.76
N LYS A 753 0.04 7.31 -41.60
CA LYS A 753 0.53 8.58 -42.13
C LYS A 753 1.99 8.47 -42.60
N GLU A 754 2.31 9.14 -43.70
CA GLU A 754 3.68 9.27 -44.17
C GLU A 754 4.47 10.31 -43.35
N PRO A 755 5.77 10.10 -43.06
CA PRO A 755 6.62 11.08 -42.43
C PRO A 755 6.96 12.26 -43.36
N PRO A 756 7.14 13.50 -42.83
CA PRO A 756 7.04 13.91 -41.42
C PRO A 756 5.61 14.14 -40.97
N ILE A 757 5.28 13.69 -39.76
CA ILE A 757 3.98 14.00 -39.14
C ILE A 757 4.04 15.38 -38.49
N HIS A 758 3.20 16.29 -38.96
CA HIS A 758 3.06 17.61 -38.41
C HIS A 758 2.02 17.63 -37.27
N VAL A 759 2.44 18.07 -36.10
CA VAL A 759 1.58 18.31 -34.94
C VAL A 759 1.33 19.81 -34.86
N THR A 760 0.12 20.22 -35.24
CA THR A 760 -0.32 21.62 -35.25
C THR A 760 -1.25 21.91 -34.07
N SER A 761 -1.53 23.18 -33.84
CA SER A 761 -2.49 23.59 -32.80
C SER A 761 -3.89 22.98 -33.04
N GLU A 762 -4.32 22.77 -34.28
CA GLU A 762 -5.64 22.25 -34.61
C GLU A 762 -5.78 20.77 -34.32
N ASN A 763 -4.78 19.99 -34.69
CA ASN A 763 -4.81 18.53 -34.50
C ASN A 763 -4.36 18.05 -33.11
N MET A 764 -4.00 18.97 -32.20
CA MET A 764 -3.56 18.67 -30.83
C MET A 764 -4.58 17.83 -30.04
N ASN A 765 -5.87 18.08 -30.25
CA ASN A 765 -6.94 17.36 -29.59
C ASN A 765 -6.92 15.85 -29.87
N SER A 766 -6.47 15.43 -31.06
CA SER A 766 -6.36 14.01 -31.43
C SER A 766 -5.24 13.31 -30.67
N TYR A 767 -4.17 14.03 -30.31
CA TYR A 767 -3.02 13.48 -29.59
C TYR A 767 -3.19 13.51 -28.07
N VAL A 768 -3.60 14.63 -27.51
CA VAL A 768 -3.65 14.85 -26.06
C VAL A 768 -5.05 14.68 -25.49
N GLY A 769 -6.08 14.99 -26.27
CA GLY A 769 -7.48 15.06 -25.83
C GLY A 769 -7.98 16.49 -25.77
N HIS A 770 -9.16 16.71 -25.21
CA HIS A 770 -9.71 18.05 -25.07
C HIS A 770 -8.90 18.90 -24.09
N PRO A 771 -8.80 20.23 -24.32
CA PRO A 771 -8.12 21.13 -23.39
C PRO A 771 -8.82 21.14 -22.03
N VAL A 772 -8.02 21.13 -20.97
CA VAL A 772 -8.52 21.15 -19.59
C VAL A 772 -8.93 22.57 -19.20
N TRP A 773 -8.23 23.58 -19.74
CA TRP A 773 -8.40 24.99 -19.42
C TRP A 773 -8.72 25.74 -20.71
N ILE A 774 -9.91 26.34 -20.78
CA ILE A 774 -10.34 27.07 -21.97
C ILE A 774 -10.10 28.57 -21.76
N THR A 775 -10.39 29.11 -20.60
CA THR A 775 -10.22 30.54 -20.25
C THR A 775 -9.55 30.70 -18.89
N ASP A 776 -8.73 31.75 -18.75
CA ASP A 776 -8.06 32.12 -17.50
C ASP A 776 -8.92 33.08 -16.67
N ARG A 777 -9.87 33.77 -17.31
CA ARG A 777 -10.77 34.71 -16.67
C ARG A 777 -12.15 34.09 -16.50
N LEU A 778 -12.73 34.24 -15.31
CA LEU A 778 -14.11 33.86 -15.02
C LEU A 778 -15.08 34.87 -15.64
N TYR A 779 -14.68 36.16 -15.65
CA TYR A 779 -15.42 37.27 -16.22
C TYR A 779 -14.60 37.89 -17.36
N GLU A 780 -15.17 37.98 -18.61
CA GLU A 780 -14.41 38.36 -19.79
C GLU A 780 -14.21 39.88 -19.94
N ARG A 781 -15.18 40.74 -19.58
CA ARG A 781 -15.13 42.18 -19.77
C ARG A 781 -15.50 43.00 -18.54
N ASP A 782 -16.62 42.70 -17.89
CA ASP A 782 -17.07 43.54 -16.77
C ASP A 782 -17.26 42.65 -15.54
N THR A 783 -16.59 43.00 -14.45
CA THR A 783 -16.79 42.38 -13.15
C THR A 783 -18.00 43.02 -12.47
N PRO A 784 -19.00 42.26 -12.00
CA PRO A 784 -20.11 42.84 -11.25
C PRO A 784 -19.60 43.40 -9.91
N PRO A 785 -20.33 44.35 -9.32
CA PRO A 785 -20.01 44.83 -7.98
C PRO A 785 -19.90 43.70 -6.99
N GLY A 786 -18.92 43.75 -6.11
CA GLY A 786 -18.60 42.71 -5.15
C GLY A 786 -17.67 41.62 -5.65
N VAL A 787 -17.21 41.68 -6.91
CA VAL A 787 -16.26 40.70 -7.46
C VAL A 787 -14.91 41.33 -7.70
N VAL A 788 -13.84 40.77 -7.14
CA VAL A 788 -12.47 41.30 -7.25
C VAL A 788 -11.49 40.20 -7.53
N MET A 789 -10.48 40.47 -8.34
CA MET A 789 -9.38 39.57 -8.63
C MET A 789 -8.24 39.76 -7.65
N GLY A 790 -7.89 38.67 -6.99
CA GLY A 790 -6.69 38.54 -6.17
C GLY A 790 -5.63 37.66 -6.80
N LEU A 791 -4.44 37.70 -6.26
CA LEU A 791 -3.33 36.85 -6.67
C LEU A 791 -3.00 35.83 -5.56
N ALA A 792 -3.04 34.56 -5.89
CA ALA A 792 -2.70 33.47 -4.98
C ALA A 792 -1.45 32.73 -5.45
N TRP A 793 -0.72 32.20 -4.49
CA TRP A 793 0.37 31.26 -4.72
C TRP A 793 -0.02 29.88 -4.20
N THR A 794 0.28 28.83 -4.97
CA THR A 794 0.03 27.44 -4.62
C THR A 794 1.27 26.61 -4.97
N SER A 795 1.34 25.39 -4.45
CA SER A 795 2.38 24.42 -4.83
C SER A 795 2.43 24.10 -6.34
N MET A 796 1.37 24.44 -7.07
CA MET A 796 1.29 24.30 -8.53
C MET A 796 1.68 25.58 -9.28
N GLY A 797 2.03 26.65 -8.57
CA GLY A 797 2.37 27.97 -9.10
C GLY A 797 1.34 29.03 -8.75
N GLY A 798 1.52 30.22 -9.31
CA GLY A 798 0.60 31.34 -9.11
C GLY A 798 -0.71 31.15 -9.87
N SER A 799 -1.81 31.65 -9.31
CA SER A 799 -3.13 31.68 -9.94
C SER A 799 -3.86 32.98 -9.64
N VAL A 800 -4.72 33.39 -10.57
CA VAL A 800 -5.69 34.45 -10.31
C VAL A 800 -6.83 33.85 -9.48
N LEU A 801 -7.20 34.52 -8.40
CA LEU A 801 -8.21 34.10 -7.47
C LEU A 801 -9.33 35.13 -7.49
N TYR A 802 -10.57 34.71 -7.64
CA TYR A 802 -11.70 35.61 -7.50
C TYR A 802 -12.21 35.60 -6.06
N VAL A 803 -12.57 36.78 -5.56
CA VAL A 803 -13.29 36.96 -4.32
C VAL A 803 -14.65 37.54 -4.70
N GLU A 804 -15.71 36.81 -4.41
CA GLU A 804 -17.08 37.19 -4.71
C GLU A 804 -17.82 37.49 -3.39
N CYS A 805 -18.42 38.64 -3.31
CA CYS A 805 -19.23 39.05 -2.18
C CYS A 805 -20.64 39.44 -2.63
N THR A 806 -21.64 38.95 -1.94
CA THR A 806 -23.04 39.28 -2.23
C THR A 806 -23.83 39.46 -0.94
N SER A 807 -24.93 40.24 -1.00
CA SER A 807 -25.91 40.29 0.07
C SER A 807 -26.97 39.23 -0.10
N LYS A 808 -27.40 38.55 0.98
CA LYS A 808 -28.42 37.54 0.94
C LYS A 808 -29.84 38.12 0.81
N ALA A 809 -30.04 39.36 1.28
CA ALA A 809 -31.28 40.08 1.16
C ALA A 809 -31.05 41.37 0.35
N PRO A 810 -32.02 41.80 -0.48
CA PRO A 810 -31.92 43.10 -1.11
C PRO A 810 -31.85 44.16 -0.04
N PHE A 811 -31.04 45.20 -0.32
CA PHE A 811 -30.95 46.34 0.55
C PHE A 811 -32.33 46.99 0.71
N PRO A 812 -32.86 47.26 1.91
CA PRO A 812 -34.06 48.03 2.05
C PRO A 812 -33.83 49.42 1.42
N GLU A 813 -34.52 49.70 0.30
CA GLU A 813 -34.58 51.05 -0.20
C GLU A 813 -35.04 51.94 0.98
N HIS A 814 -34.46 53.14 1.13
CA HIS A 814 -34.73 54.09 2.19
C HIS A 814 -36.18 54.08 2.58
N PRO A 815 -36.54 54.02 3.91
CA PRO A 815 -37.91 54.21 4.30
C PRO A 815 -38.33 55.59 3.76
N THR A 816 -39.02 55.59 2.61
CA THR A 816 -39.81 56.72 2.24
C THR A 816 -40.65 57.07 3.44
N GLU A 817 -40.44 58.25 3.97
CA GLU A 817 -41.34 58.86 4.96
C GLU A 817 -42.74 58.75 4.38
N SER A 818 -43.41 57.64 4.62
CA SER A 818 -44.81 57.47 4.33
C SER A 818 -45.55 58.37 5.33
N GLU A 819 -46.09 59.45 4.78
CA GLU A 819 -47.08 60.29 5.40
C GLU A 819 -47.98 59.48 6.34
N THR A 820 -47.83 59.73 7.66
CA THR A 820 -48.82 59.30 8.64
C THR A 820 -50.08 60.12 8.47
N PRO A 821 -51.23 59.51 8.23
CA PRO A 821 -52.45 60.23 8.30
C PRO A 821 -52.76 60.65 9.74
N PRO A 822 -53.21 61.89 10.03
CA PRO A 822 -53.49 62.32 11.39
C PRO A 822 -54.80 61.75 11.90
N GLY A 823 -54.63 61.04 13.05
CA GLY A 823 -55.81 60.80 13.94
C GLY A 823 -56.19 59.38 14.15
N THR A 824 -55.70 58.81 15.26
CA THR A 824 -56.57 58.18 16.32
C THR A 824 -55.69 57.82 17.51
N SER A 825 -56.02 58.49 18.58
CA SER A 825 -55.57 58.19 19.94
C SER A 825 -56.16 56.87 20.45
N SER A 826 -55.34 55.94 20.91
CA SER A 826 -55.71 55.08 22.07
C SER A 826 -54.50 54.25 22.52
N ASP A 827 -54.21 54.33 23.78
CA ASP A 827 -53.34 53.62 24.66
C ASP A 827 -53.24 52.15 24.33
N SER A 828 -51.97 51.65 24.26
CA SER A 828 -51.55 50.41 24.91
C SER A 828 -50.15 49.98 24.48
N GLU A 829 -49.33 49.78 25.48
CA GLU A 829 -48.19 48.85 25.59
C GLU A 829 -46.90 49.12 24.82
N GLU A 830 -45.86 49.28 25.58
CA GLU A 830 -44.42 49.31 25.29
C GLU A 830 -44.08 48.26 24.20
N SER A 831 -43.92 48.70 22.96
CA SER A 831 -43.23 47.95 21.94
C SER A 831 -41.73 48.18 22.20
N GLU A 832 -41.07 47.10 22.60
CA GLU A 832 -39.60 47.05 22.64
C GLU A 832 -39.00 47.64 21.34
N PRO A 833 -37.92 48.44 21.42
CA PRO A 833 -37.24 48.97 20.27
C PRO A 833 -36.85 47.80 19.35
N SER A 834 -37.33 47.82 18.11
CA SER A 834 -37.04 46.82 17.08
C SER A 834 -35.57 46.47 17.14
N ALA A 835 -35.27 45.22 17.50
CA ALA A 835 -33.90 44.68 17.64
C ALA A 835 -33.16 44.98 16.32
N VAL A 836 -32.20 45.87 16.37
CA VAL A 836 -31.27 46.21 15.27
C VAL A 836 -30.70 44.88 14.80
N ARG A 837 -31.08 44.42 13.59
CA ARG A 837 -30.58 43.17 13.02
C ARG A 837 -29.04 43.25 12.97
N LYS A 838 -28.39 42.39 13.71
CA LYS A 838 -26.93 42.21 13.60
C LYS A 838 -26.62 41.56 12.26
N GLY A 839 -25.84 42.24 11.43
CA GLY A 839 -25.34 41.66 10.20
C GLY A 839 -24.60 40.33 10.45
N SER A 840 -24.67 39.43 9.51
CA SER A 840 -23.96 38.15 9.54
C SER A 840 -23.07 38.01 8.30
N LEU A 841 -21.89 37.40 8.49
CA LEU A 841 -20.95 37.13 7.42
C LEU A 841 -20.80 35.61 7.24
N GLN A 842 -21.32 35.08 6.13
CA GLN A 842 -21.14 33.68 5.75
C GLN A 842 -19.93 33.52 4.84
N LEU A 843 -19.12 32.49 5.09
CA LEU A 843 -17.88 32.22 4.35
C LEU A 843 -17.96 30.86 3.68
N THR A 844 -17.63 30.81 2.38
CA THR A 844 -17.56 29.55 1.61
C THR A 844 -16.36 29.54 0.67
N GLY A 845 -15.92 28.35 0.20
CA GLY A 845 -14.79 28.23 -0.72
C GLY A 845 -13.61 27.43 -0.19
N SER A 846 -13.79 26.58 0.83
CA SER A 846 -12.73 25.78 1.46
C SER A 846 -11.60 26.63 2.04
N LEU A 847 -11.99 27.64 2.89
CA LEU A 847 -11.07 28.56 3.53
C LEU A 847 -10.48 27.96 4.80
N GLY A 848 -9.16 28.06 4.97
CA GLY A 848 -8.44 27.69 6.19
C GLY A 848 -8.69 28.71 7.32
N ASN A 849 -8.14 28.44 8.49
CA ASN A 849 -8.42 29.27 9.68
C ASN A 849 -7.80 30.67 9.55
N VAL A 850 -6.57 30.79 9.05
CA VAL A 850 -5.89 32.08 8.86
C VAL A 850 -6.66 32.95 7.87
N MET A 851 -7.16 32.36 6.78
CA MET A 851 -7.94 33.12 5.80
C MET A 851 -9.28 33.58 6.36
N LYS A 852 -9.96 32.78 7.20
CA LYS A 852 -11.19 33.20 7.90
C LYS A 852 -10.97 34.38 8.84
N GLU A 853 -9.86 34.34 9.52
CA GLU A 853 -9.43 35.46 10.41
C GLU A 853 -9.15 36.72 9.60
N SER A 854 -8.46 36.60 8.47
CA SER A 854 -8.23 37.69 7.53
C SER A 854 -9.53 38.28 6.98
N VAL A 855 -10.54 37.47 6.70
CA VAL A 855 -11.87 37.97 6.29
C VAL A 855 -12.53 38.78 7.41
N ALA A 856 -12.45 38.32 8.65
CA ALA A 856 -13.01 39.05 9.79
C ALA A 856 -12.35 40.42 9.99
N ILE A 857 -11.01 40.47 9.85
CA ILE A 857 -10.24 41.71 9.86
C ILE A 857 -10.66 42.63 8.70
N ALA A 858 -10.73 42.09 7.50
CA ALA A 858 -11.12 42.82 6.30
C ALA A 858 -12.54 43.42 6.41
N HIS A 859 -13.48 42.65 6.95
CA HIS A 859 -14.87 43.12 7.16
C HIS A 859 -14.92 44.26 8.17
N THR A 860 -14.22 44.14 9.29
CA THR A 860 -14.15 45.18 10.33
C THR A 860 -13.55 46.47 9.77
N PHE A 861 -12.41 46.33 9.06
CA PHE A 861 -11.74 47.51 8.47
C PHE A 861 -12.58 48.13 7.35
N ALA A 862 -13.19 47.33 6.45
CA ALA A 862 -14.05 47.85 5.37
C ALA A 862 -15.19 48.71 5.92
N GLY A 863 -15.86 48.25 7.00
CA GLY A 863 -16.91 49.03 7.66
C GLY A 863 -16.41 50.37 8.21
N LEU A 864 -15.29 50.36 8.92
CA LEU A 864 -14.70 51.57 9.45
C LEU A 864 -14.23 52.55 8.35
N PHE A 865 -13.62 52.03 7.31
CA PHE A 865 -13.13 52.81 6.18
C PHE A 865 -14.27 53.47 5.39
N ALA A 866 -15.37 52.75 5.15
CA ALA A 866 -16.58 53.29 4.52
C ALA A 866 -17.17 54.41 5.35
N PHE A 867 -17.35 54.20 6.68
CA PHE A 867 -17.86 55.26 7.56
C PHE A 867 -16.99 56.55 7.59
N SER A 868 -15.68 56.42 7.43
CA SER A 868 -14.74 57.53 7.41
C SER A 868 -14.80 58.33 6.09
N GLY A 869 -15.62 57.93 5.10
CA GLY A 869 -15.76 58.58 3.80
C GLY A 869 -14.66 58.16 2.81
N ALA A 870 -14.00 57.02 3.03
CA ALA A 870 -12.89 56.55 2.21
C ALA A 870 -11.80 57.61 2.01
N PRO A 871 -11.04 58.00 3.08
CA PRO A 871 -10.04 59.02 2.96
C PRO A 871 -8.85 58.54 2.13
N CYS A 872 -8.56 59.20 1.02
CA CYS A 872 -7.51 58.85 0.07
C CYS A 872 -6.53 60.00 -0.15
N PRO A 873 -5.21 59.69 -0.30
CA PRO A 873 -4.19 60.69 -0.61
C PRO A 873 -4.30 61.08 -2.09
N PHE A 874 -4.20 62.36 -2.35
CA PHE A 874 -4.11 62.93 -3.70
C PHE A 874 -2.67 63.36 -4.03
N ALA A 875 -2.41 63.57 -5.31
CA ALA A 875 -1.06 63.97 -5.81
C ALA A 875 -0.50 65.27 -5.18
N ASP A 876 -1.36 66.13 -4.65
CA ASP A 876 -1.02 67.34 -3.96
C ASP A 876 -0.66 67.12 -2.46
N GLY A 877 -0.66 65.90 -1.97
CA GLY A 877 -0.42 65.49 -0.60
C GLY A 877 -1.59 65.75 0.36
N THR A 878 -2.77 66.16 -0.16
CA THR A 878 -3.98 66.33 0.65
C THR A 878 -4.76 64.99 0.72
N ILE A 879 -5.37 64.73 1.88
CA ILE A 879 -6.27 63.61 2.05
C ILE A 879 -7.70 64.12 1.82
N LYS A 880 -8.41 63.56 0.84
CA LYS A 880 -9.80 63.87 0.56
C LYS A 880 -10.65 62.62 0.65
N ASN A 881 -11.89 62.77 1.07
CA ASN A 881 -12.85 61.69 1.09
C ASN A 881 -13.38 61.42 -0.35
N MET A 882 -13.27 60.17 -0.79
CA MET A 882 -13.76 59.72 -2.09
C MET A 882 -15.29 59.45 -2.10
N LEU A 883 -15.86 59.21 -0.93
CA LEU A 883 -17.29 59.00 -0.74
C LEU A 883 -17.93 60.26 -0.14
N ASN A 884 -19.08 60.66 -0.63
CA ASN A 884 -19.89 61.72 -0.04
C ASN A 884 -20.43 61.27 1.33
N ALA A 885 -20.83 62.20 2.19
CA ALA A 885 -21.30 61.89 3.56
C ALA A 885 -22.48 60.87 3.56
N ASP A 886 -23.39 60.98 2.61
CA ASP A 886 -24.53 60.05 2.46
C ASP A 886 -24.12 58.67 1.95
N GLU A 887 -23.21 58.63 0.95
CA GLU A 887 -22.63 57.37 0.43
C GLU A 887 -21.83 56.67 1.52
N ALA A 888 -21.01 57.38 2.27
CA ALA A 888 -20.22 56.85 3.35
C ALA A 888 -21.06 56.26 4.45
N LYS A 889 -22.11 56.92 4.86
CA LYS A 889 -23.05 56.46 5.85
C LYS A 889 -23.80 55.21 5.35
N SER A 890 -24.34 55.24 4.15
CA SER A 890 -25.08 54.15 3.53
C SER A 890 -24.20 52.91 3.38
N ALA A 891 -22.98 53.01 2.84
CA ALA A 891 -22.05 51.89 2.69
C ALA A 891 -21.60 51.31 4.03
N GLY A 892 -21.33 52.17 5.04
CA GLY A 892 -20.96 51.76 6.38
C GLY A 892 -22.09 51.06 7.12
N GLU A 893 -23.35 51.57 7.04
CA GLU A 893 -24.51 50.92 7.60
C GLU A 893 -24.80 49.59 6.90
N PHE A 894 -24.65 49.51 5.57
CA PHE A 894 -24.77 48.29 4.82
C PHE A 894 -23.81 47.20 5.33
N LEU A 895 -22.51 47.49 5.41
CA LEU A 895 -21.53 46.51 5.88
C LEU A 895 -21.75 46.06 7.33
N ARG A 896 -22.42 46.90 8.14
CA ARG A 896 -22.68 46.60 9.55
C ARG A 896 -23.94 45.75 9.74
N HIS A 897 -24.96 45.93 8.90
CA HIS A 897 -26.31 45.36 9.13
C HIS A 897 -26.75 44.35 8.08
N ALA A 898 -26.08 44.24 6.91
CA ALA A 898 -26.43 43.31 5.87
C ALA A 898 -26.01 41.88 6.21
N GLU A 899 -26.75 40.91 5.73
CA GLU A 899 -26.33 39.53 5.71
C GLU A 899 -25.45 39.27 4.48
N LEU A 900 -24.16 39.23 4.67
CA LEU A 900 -23.18 39.11 3.63
C LEU A 900 -22.76 37.65 3.43
N HIS A 901 -22.53 37.28 2.18
CA HIS A 901 -21.93 36.00 1.81
C HIS A 901 -20.70 36.25 0.96
N LEU A 902 -19.53 35.90 1.50
CA LEU A 902 -18.26 35.94 0.79
C LEU A 902 -17.89 34.55 0.33
N HIS A 903 -17.68 34.40 -0.97
CA HIS A 903 -17.31 33.17 -1.61
C HIS A 903 -15.97 33.30 -2.35
N VAL A 904 -15.12 32.28 -2.22
CA VAL A 904 -13.90 32.16 -3.03
C VAL A 904 -14.03 30.91 -3.90
N PRO A 905 -14.27 31.05 -5.21
CA PRO A 905 -14.47 29.94 -6.14
C PRO A 905 -13.34 28.90 -6.13
N GLN A 906 -13.57 27.74 -6.77
CA GLN A 906 -12.67 26.57 -6.79
C GLN A 906 -12.55 25.90 -5.40
N GLY A 907 -13.69 25.47 -4.85
CA GLY A 907 -13.77 24.81 -3.53
C GLY A 907 -12.98 23.52 -3.38
N ALA A 908 -12.60 22.87 -4.48
CA ALA A 908 -11.77 21.67 -4.47
C ALA A 908 -10.31 21.93 -4.01
N THR A 909 -9.86 23.18 -4.06
CA THR A 909 -8.49 23.57 -3.60
C THR A 909 -8.61 24.27 -2.25
N PRO A 910 -8.03 23.71 -1.18
CA PRO A 910 -7.97 24.42 0.11
C PRO A 910 -7.17 25.69 -0.03
N LYS A 911 -7.63 26.76 0.59
CA LYS A 911 -7.02 28.10 0.56
C LYS A 911 -6.79 28.57 1.99
N ASP A 912 -5.54 28.89 2.31
CA ASP A 912 -5.18 29.44 3.60
C ASP A 912 -4.11 30.52 3.43
N GLY A 913 -4.12 31.52 4.30
CA GLY A 913 -3.18 32.63 4.29
C GLY A 913 -3.85 34.00 4.28
N PRO A 914 -3.17 35.03 4.80
CA PRO A 914 -3.72 36.38 4.97
C PRO A 914 -3.59 37.25 3.70
N SER A 915 -2.91 36.78 2.65
CA SER A 915 -2.47 37.58 1.48
C SER A 915 -3.60 38.14 0.59
N ALA A 916 -4.84 37.68 0.78
CA ALA A 916 -6.02 38.20 0.09
C ALA A 916 -6.75 39.33 0.86
N GLY A 917 -6.18 39.85 1.95
CA GLY A 917 -6.85 40.81 2.82
C GLY A 917 -7.34 42.06 2.07
N ILE A 918 -6.48 42.73 1.29
CA ILE A 918 -6.87 43.89 0.50
C ILE A 918 -7.90 43.56 -0.56
N THR A 919 -7.87 42.37 -1.17
CA THR A 919 -8.84 41.90 -2.15
C THR A 919 -10.22 41.76 -1.51
N MET A 920 -10.27 41.20 -0.28
CA MET A 920 -11.52 41.03 0.47
C MET A 920 -12.13 42.34 0.91
N VAL A 921 -11.30 43.30 1.39
CA VAL A 921 -11.74 44.66 1.70
C VAL A 921 -12.35 45.32 0.46
N THR A 922 -11.66 45.24 -0.68
CA THR A 922 -12.10 45.82 -1.94
C THR A 922 -13.42 45.21 -2.44
N ALA A 923 -13.59 43.86 -2.28
CA ALA A 923 -14.84 43.18 -2.66
C ALA A 923 -16.02 43.65 -1.80
N LEU A 924 -15.79 43.80 -0.48
CA LEU A 924 -16.82 44.29 0.45
C LEU A 924 -17.21 45.74 0.15
N LEU A 925 -16.22 46.60 -0.12
CA LEU A 925 -16.45 47.99 -0.48
C LEU A 925 -17.09 48.15 -1.85
N SER A 926 -16.70 47.35 -2.84
CA SER A 926 -17.32 47.30 -4.17
C SER A 926 -18.82 47.01 -4.06
N LEU A 927 -19.16 45.99 -3.25
CA LEU A 927 -20.55 45.66 -2.98
C LEU A 927 -21.30 46.78 -2.26
N ALA A 928 -20.68 47.30 -1.18
CA ALA A 928 -21.31 48.37 -0.38
C ALA A 928 -21.55 49.65 -1.13
N CYS A 929 -20.61 50.06 -1.98
CA CYS A 929 -20.74 51.25 -2.85
C CYS A 929 -21.46 50.98 -4.14
N ASN A 930 -21.83 49.73 -4.45
CA ASN A 930 -22.40 49.26 -5.73
C ASN A 930 -21.59 49.75 -6.95
N LYS A 931 -20.26 49.75 -6.83
CA LYS A 931 -19.33 50.21 -7.88
C LYS A 931 -18.49 49.00 -8.33
N PRO A 932 -18.41 48.71 -9.64
CA PRO A 932 -17.54 47.64 -10.15
C PRO A 932 -16.05 48.05 -9.99
N VAL A 933 -15.21 47.07 -9.78
CA VAL A 933 -13.74 47.28 -9.73
C VAL A 933 -13.16 47.21 -11.15
N ARG A 934 -12.09 47.95 -11.38
CA ARG A 934 -11.34 47.97 -12.67
C ARG A 934 -11.07 46.53 -13.16
N PRO A 935 -11.48 46.15 -14.41
CA PRO A 935 -11.50 44.76 -14.87
C PRO A 935 -10.13 44.16 -15.21
N ASP A 936 -9.10 44.98 -15.33
CA ASP A 936 -7.71 44.60 -15.61
C ASP A 936 -6.79 44.65 -14.38
N LEU A 937 -7.38 44.84 -13.20
CA LEU A 937 -6.71 44.95 -11.92
C LEU A 937 -6.70 43.66 -11.13
N ALA A 938 -5.55 43.28 -10.61
CA ALA A 938 -5.47 42.30 -9.54
C ALA A 938 -4.63 42.82 -8.38
N MET A 939 -4.84 42.26 -7.21
CA MET A 939 -4.17 42.75 -6.02
C MET A 939 -3.77 41.62 -5.06
N THR A 940 -2.77 41.84 -4.25
CA THR A 940 -2.39 40.97 -3.14
C THR A 940 -1.77 41.80 -2.02
N GLY A 941 -2.12 41.48 -0.80
CA GLY A 941 -1.62 42.15 0.41
C GLY A 941 -2.39 41.69 1.62
N GLU A 942 -1.72 41.57 2.74
CA GLU A 942 -2.33 41.38 4.04
C GLU A 942 -2.77 42.71 4.60
N VAL A 943 -3.92 42.81 5.23
CA VAL A 943 -4.45 44.03 5.81
C VAL A 943 -4.53 43.95 7.33
N SER A 944 -4.06 44.99 8.04
CA SER A 944 -4.24 45.13 9.46
C SER A 944 -5.58 45.82 9.80
N LEU A 945 -6.01 45.75 11.06
CA LEU A 945 -7.21 46.45 11.55
C LEU A 945 -7.15 47.98 11.36
N THR A 946 -5.94 48.54 11.20
CA THR A 946 -5.72 49.95 10.96
C THR A 946 -5.62 50.31 9.48
N GLY A 947 -5.72 49.31 8.58
CA GLY A 947 -5.61 49.51 7.14
C GLY A 947 -4.19 49.50 6.57
N LYS A 948 -3.17 49.20 7.39
CA LYS A 948 -1.80 49.05 6.90
C LYS A 948 -1.69 47.78 6.06
N VAL A 949 -1.04 47.91 4.91
CA VAL A 949 -0.79 46.76 4.00
C VAL A 949 0.57 46.14 4.34
N LEU A 950 0.56 44.83 4.61
CA LEU A 950 1.72 44.08 5.05
C LEU A 950 2.27 43.19 3.93
N GLN A 951 3.53 42.81 4.09
CA GLN A 951 4.28 41.96 3.17
C GLN A 951 3.63 40.59 2.95
N VAL A 952 3.74 40.08 1.72
CA VAL A 952 3.22 38.78 1.32
C VAL A 952 4.28 37.98 0.54
N GLY A 953 4.23 36.67 0.61
CA GLY A 953 5.14 35.76 -0.11
C GLY A 953 4.71 35.47 -1.54
N GLY A 954 5.64 34.91 -2.35
CA GLY A 954 5.37 34.38 -3.71
C GLY A 954 5.09 35.47 -4.75
N ILE A 955 5.78 36.60 -4.67
CA ILE A 955 5.57 37.75 -5.60
C ILE A 955 5.82 37.34 -7.04
N LYS A 956 6.90 36.60 -7.32
CA LYS A 956 7.24 36.15 -8.67
C LYS A 956 6.10 35.35 -9.29
N GLU A 957 5.59 34.34 -8.60
CA GLU A 957 4.50 33.48 -9.06
C GLU A 957 3.19 34.26 -9.23
N LYS A 958 2.91 35.20 -8.34
CA LYS A 958 1.72 36.07 -8.39
C LYS A 958 1.75 36.99 -9.60
N VAL A 959 2.90 37.64 -9.86
CA VAL A 959 3.11 38.51 -11.03
C VAL A 959 3.00 37.70 -12.35
N LEU A 960 3.58 36.51 -12.38
CA LEU A 960 3.43 35.57 -13.53
C LEU A 960 1.98 35.15 -13.77
N ALA A 961 1.22 34.93 -12.68
CA ALA A 961 -0.20 34.62 -12.81
C ALA A 961 -1.00 35.81 -13.38
N ALA A 962 -0.70 37.02 -12.94
CA ALA A 962 -1.32 38.25 -13.48
C ALA A 962 -1.03 38.43 -14.97
N LYS A 963 0.25 38.26 -15.37
CA LYS A 963 0.66 38.37 -16.78
C LYS A 963 -0.02 37.32 -17.63
N ARG A 964 -0.09 36.06 -17.15
CA ARG A 964 -0.81 34.96 -17.83
C ARG A 964 -2.31 35.21 -17.92
N GLY A 965 -2.92 35.81 -16.89
CA GLY A 965 -4.32 36.22 -16.90
C GLY A 965 -4.58 37.44 -17.83
N GLY A 966 -3.55 38.01 -18.46
CA GLY A 966 -3.67 39.20 -19.31
C GLY A 966 -4.07 40.45 -18.54
N LEU A 967 -3.68 40.53 -17.24
CA LEU A 967 -3.91 41.70 -16.42
C LEU A 967 -2.82 42.73 -16.71
N THR A 968 -3.18 44.01 -16.68
CA THR A 968 -2.27 45.12 -16.97
C THR A 968 -1.92 45.91 -15.73
N CYS A 969 -2.75 45.87 -14.69
CA CYS A 969 -2.59 46.61 -13.47
C CYS A 969 -2.49 45.66 -12.24
N ILE A 970 -1.52 45.88 -11.37
CA ILE A 970 -1.29 45.06 -10.15
C ILE A 970 -1.06 46.00 -8.96
N ILE A 971 -1.67 45.64 -7.83
CA ILE A 971 -1.37 46.31 -6.55
C ILE A 971 -0.57 45.36 -5.66
N LEU A 972 0.58 45.82 -5.20
CA LEU A 972 1.51 45.09 -4.32
C LEU A 972 1.82 45.92 -3.06
N PRO A 973 2.17 45.29 -1.93
CA PRO A 973 2.66 45.99 -0.75
C PRO A 973 4.00 46.68 -1.06
N GLU A 974 4.22 47.89 -0.52
CA GLU A 974 5.47 48.63 -0.68
C GLU A 974 6.69 47.84 -0.15
N THR A 975 6.50 47.06 0.90
CA THR A 975 7.53 46.19 1.48
C THR A 975 8.02 45.11 0.55
N ASN A 976 7.24 44.74 -0.46
CA ASN A 976 7.61 43.78 -1.51
C ASN A 976 8.23 44.43 -2.76
N ARG A 977 8.54 45.72 -2.74
CA ARG A 977 9.18 46.41 -3.88
C ARG A 977 10.48 45.74 -4.30
N LYS A 978 11.32 45.35 -3.33
CA LYS A 978 12.56 44.60 -3.62
C LYS A 978 12.31 43.31 -4.36
N ASP A 979 11.34 42.50 -3.90
CA ASP A 979 11.02 41.23 -4.50
C ASP A 979 10.51 41.38 -5.96
N PHE A 980 9.88 42.50 -6.27
CA PHE A 980 9.46 42.86 -7.61
C PHE A 980 10.62 43.39 -8.47
N ASP A 981 11.49 44.23 -7.90
CA ASP A 981 12.65 44.81 -8.60
C ASP A 981 13.69 43.74 -8.98
N ASP A 982 13.79 42.68 -8.18
CA ASP A 982 14.65 41.53 -8.45
C ASP A 982 14.12 40.63 -9.57
N LEU A 983 12.88 40.86 -10.07
CA LEU A 983 12.33 40.07 -11.17
C LEU A 983 12.99 40.47 -12.51
N PRO A 984 13.22 39.52 -13.42
CA PRO A 984 13.70 39.79 -14.77
C PRO A 984 12.85 40.83 -15.52
N GLU A 985 13.49 41.66 -16.31
CA GLU A 985 12.87 42.79 -17.00
C GLU A 985 11.70 42.37 -17.89
N PHE A 986 11.82 41.23 -18.57
CA PHE A 986 10.75 40.67 -19.43
C PHE A 986 9.47 40.29 -18.64
N ILE A 987 9.56 40.05 -17.32
CA ILE A 987 8.38 39.80 -16.46
C ILE A 987 7.71 41.11 -16.10
N ARG A 988 8.50 42.14 -15.82
CA ARG A 988 8.05 43.48 -15.41
C ARG A 988 7.42 44.28 -16.57
N GLU A 989 7.88 44.04 -17.78
CA GLU A 989 7.35 44.73 -18.97
C GLU A 989 5.82 44.59 -19.12
N LYS A 990 5.16 45.70 -19.51
CA LYS A 990 3.73 45.83 -19.77
C LYS A 990 2.81 45.66 -18.55
N LEU A 991 3.36 45.81 -17.34
CA LEU A 991 2.60 45.81 -16.12
C LEU A 991 2.67 47.20 -15.46
N GLU A 992 1.51 47.75 -15.13
CA GLU A 992 1.37 48.92 -14.28
C GLU A 992 1.32 48.41 -12.83
N VAL A 993 2.31 48.77 -12.01
CA VAL A 993 2.40 48.25 -10.64
C VAL A 993 2.27 49.39 -9.65
N HIS A 994 1.29 49.32 -8.77
CA HIS A 994 1.08 50.25 -7.68
C HIS A 994 1.58 49.64 -6.37
N PHE A 995 2.58 50.27 -5.77
CA PHE A 995 3.08 49.86 -4.45
C PHE A 995 2.39 50.66 -3.37
N VAL A 996 1.78 49.97 -2.39
CA VAL A 996 0.92 50.60 -1.38
C VAL A 996 1.37 50.24 0.02
N ASN A 997 1.33 51.24 0.94
CA ASN A 997 1.58 51.06 2.37
C ASN A 997 0.29 50.98 3.18
N HIS A 998 -0.76 51.59 2.67
CA HIS A 998 -2.05 51.68 3.33
C HIS A 998 -3.20 51.49 2.35
N TYR A 999 -4.31 50.94 2.80
CA TYR A 999 -5.49 50.70 1.95
C TYR A 999 -6.05 51.95 1.30
N ASN A 1000 -5.84 53.11 1.92
CA ASN A 1000 -6.22 54.41 1.35
C ASN A 1000 -5.65 54.65 -0.07
N GLU A 1001 -4.51 54.06 -0.38
CA GLU A 1001 -3.85 54.15 -1.69
C GLU A 1001 -4.42 53.13 -2.68
N VAL A 1002 -5.04 52.01 -2.16
CA VAL A 1002 -5.69 50.98 -2.99
C VAL A 1002 -7.00 51.44 -3.58
N PHE A 1003 -7.81 52.13 -2.78
CA PHE A 1003 -9.17 52.53 -3.16
C PHE A 1003 -9.25 53.36 -4.45
N PRO A 1004 -8.42 54.40 -4.64
CA PRO A 1004 -8.47 55.24 -5.86
C PRO A 1004 -7.99 54.51 -7.11
N VAL A 1005 -7.15 53.47 -6.96
CA VAL A 1005 -6.71 52.62 -8.10
C VAL A 1005 -7.77 51.62 -8.47
N ALA A 1006 -8.49 51.09 -7.49
CA ALA A 1006 -9.54 50.08 -7.69
C ALA A 1006 -10.84 50.70 -8.23
N PHE A 1007 -11.15 51.95 -7.84
CA PHE A 1007 -12.36 52.70 -8.23
C PHE A 1007 -11.97 54.04 -8.81
N PRO A 1008 -11.49 54.10 -10.06
CA PRO A 1008 -11.02 55.33 -10.71
C PRO A 1008 -12.11 56.37 -10.99
#